data_a6a7dc9d92e29f1c05520b48a9792928
#
_entry.id   a6a7dc9d92e29f1c05520b48a9792928
#
_cell.length_a   1.000
_cell.length_b   1.000
_cell.length_c   1.000
_cell.angle_alpha   90.00
_cell.angle_beta   90.00
_cell.angle_gamma   90.00
#
_symmetry.space_group_name_H-M   'P 1'
#
loop_
_entity.id
_entity.type
_entity.pdbx_description
1 polymer ?
#
loop_
_entity_poly.entity_id
_entity_poly.type
_entity_poly.pdbx_seq_one_letter_code
_entity_poly.pdbx_strand_id
1 'polypeptide(L)'
;MFRKLLFSHHSGVALLLRVHNEPAACTAPTQGARLMPSRVLVEETASRSVSAFGEARSTVQGTPLTAEELRKIHAYWRACNYLALGMIYLQSNPLLKEPLKPEHIKNRLLGHWGSSPGLAFIYTHLNRLIKKLDLDMIFMAGPGHGAPGVLAPTYLEGTYSEIYPEKSEDEVGLQEFFRQFSFPGGIGSHCTPETPGSIHEGGELGYVLSHACGAAFDNPQLIVAAVVGDGESETGPLATSWHISKFLNPVRDGAVLPILHLNGYKINNPTLLARISHEELENLFRGYGWTPYFVEGSDTNSMHQAMAATVEHCVAEIRTCQRECRGTGVAKRPRWPMIVLRTPKGWGAPGAVGGHRLEGSWRAHQVPLTEVKRNPEQLRILEKWMREQRPEELFDGNGRLTTQLKELAPKGNRRMSANPHANGGMLKRALRLPDFRDYAIKLDRPAAIEVENVPPLGRYLRDVMRLNSDNFRVFGPDETSSNKLQAVYEASKKFWIAEYFPEDEDGTELATDGRVIEMLSEHTLEGMLEGYLLTGRSGFLSSYEAFVHVIDSMFNQHAKWLKVCNEIEWRRPIASLNLLITATVWRQDHNGFTHQDPGFLDLVLNKSAAVTRIYLPPDANCLLSVADHCLRTENYINVIVSDKQLHLQYLNMDAAITHCTKGIGTWDWASNDQGTEPDLVMASAGDIPTQEALAATALLRDEFPDIKIRFINVVDLFKLQPSTEHPHGLADADFNSLFTCDKPIIFNFHGYPWLIHRLAYRRHNHHNLHVRGYKEKGNINTPMELAINNEVDRFSLAIDAIDRVPRLQRIGGYAKEKFRNAQIACRAYAYEHGIDNPEITGWRWLR
;
A
#
# COMPACT_ATOMS: atom_id res chain seq x y z
N MET A 1 2.64 -12.00 -47.91
CA MET A 1 2.92 -11.72 -49.32
C MET A 1 3.82 -10.48 -49.39
N PHE A 2 5.11 -10.70 -49.79
CA PHE A 2 6.11 -9.76 -50.35
C PHE A 2 6.41 -8.46 -49.63
N ARG A 3 7.62 -8.26 -49.19
CA ARG A 3 9.03 -8.14 -49.63
C ARG A 3 9.50 -6.67 -49.71
N LYS A 4 10.50 -6.35 -48.84
CA LYS A 4 11.84 -5.74 -49.11
C LYS A 4 11.99 -4.52 -50.04
N LEU A 5 12.81 -3.57 -49.54
CA LEU A 5 13.95 -2.86 -50.22
C LEU A 5 14.43 -1.74 -49.27
N LEU A 6 15.59 -1.69 -48.68
CA LEU A 6 17.00 -1.56 -49.03
C LEU A 6 17.39 -0.27 -49.80
N PHE A 7 18.36 0.40 -49.23
CA PHE A 7 19.51 1.23 -49.64
C PHE A 7 19.60 2.56 -48.91
N SER A 8 20.65 3.06 -48.42
CA SER A 8 22.09 2.88 -48.26
C SER A 8 22.79 4.27 -48.30
N HIS A 9 23.84 4.35 -47.49
CA HIS A 9 25.11 5.12 -47.63
C HIS A 9 25.13 6.55 -47.07
N HIS A 10 26.17 7.08 -46.49
CA HIS A 10 27.60 6.85 -46.19
C HIS A 10 27.94 7.79 -45.02
N SER A 11 28.93 7.83 -44.25
CA SER A 11 30.35 7.49 -44.05
C SER A 11 30.73 8.09 -42.68
N GLY A 12 31.49 7.56 -41.79
CA GLY A 12 32.77 6.97 -41.87
C GLY A 12 33.85 7.81 -41.18
N VAL A 13 34.36 7.43 -40.01
CA VAL A 13 35.73 7.72 -39.55
C VAL A 13 36.21 6.59 -38.65
N ALA A 14 37.26 5.91 -39.03
CA ALA A 14 37.95 4.87 -38.31
C ALA A 14 39.13 5.43 -37.50
N LEU A 15 39.33 4.89 -36.31
CA LEU A 15 40.62 5.01 -35.62
C LEU A 15 41.17 3.62 -35.29
N LEU A 16 42.33 3.32 -35.90
CA LEU A 16 43.09 2.10 -35.81
C LEU A 16 43.85 2.05 -34.48
N LEU A 17 43.78 0.90 -33.78
CA LEU A 17 44.86 0.45 -32.93
C LEU A 17 45.15 -1.04 -33.26
N ARG A 18 46.39 -1.26 -33.72
CA ARG A 18 46.98 -2.57 -34.02
C ARG A 18 47.27 -3.35 -32.73
N VAL A 19 46.90 -4.62 -32.72
CA VAL A 19 47.60 -5.62 -31.90
C VAL A 19 47.81 -6.86 -32.79
N HIS A 20 49.04 -7.39 -32.73
CA HIS A 20 49.56 -8.48 -33.56
C HIS A 20 48.81 -9.81 -33.33
N ASN A 21 48.56 -10.50 -34.45
CA ASN A 21 48.21 -11.91 -34.50
C ASN A 21 49.47 -12.71 -34.91
N GLU A 22 49.67 -13.81 -34.27
CA GLU A 22 50.28 -15.00 -34.87
C GLU A 22 49.43 -16.26 -34.58
N PRO A 23 49.34 -17.22 -35.53
CA PRO A 23 48.37 -18.28 -35.47
C PRO A 23 48.99 -19.60 -34.99
N ALA A 24 48.27 -20.35 -34.18
CA ALA A 24 48.52 -21.73 -33.89
C ALA A 24 47.34 -22.62 -34.29
N ALA A 25 47.69 -23.72 -34.88
CA ALA A 25 46.91 -24.66 -35.67
C ALA A 25 45.78 -25.39 -34.93
N CYS A 26 44.73 -25.63 -35.67
CA CYS A 26 43.64 -26.57 -35.35
C CYS A 26 44.08 -28.02 -35.28
N THR A 27 43.73 -28.72 -34.19
CA THR A 27 43.44 -30.15 -34.27
C THR A 27 42.25 -30.39 -33.28
N ALA A 28 41.14 -30.88 -33.81
CA ALA A 28 40.08 -31.44 -33.04
C ALA A 28 40.41 -32.81 -32.43
N PRO A 29 39.91 -33.14 -31.26
CA PRO A 29 39.19 -34.38 -31.13
C PRO A 29 37.86 -34.27 -30.35
N THR A 30 36.95 -35.06 -30.80
CA THR A 30 35.70 -35.50 -30.25
C THR A 30 35.76 -35.89 -28.76
N GLN A 31 34.75 -35.53 -28.03
CA GLN A 31 33.94 -36.26 -27.03
C GLN A 31 33.46 -35.33 -25.91
N GLY A 32 32.20 -35.50 -25.58
CA GLY A 32 31.43 -34.71 -24.63
C GLY A 32 32.06 -34.53 -23.25
N ALA A 33 32.33 -33.27 -22.93
CA ALA A 33 32.54 -32.85 -21.55
C ALA A 33 31.29 -32.17 -21.04
N ARG A 34 30.59 -32.81 -20.12
CA ARG A 34 29.61 -32.15 -19.24
C ARG A 34 30.32 -31.00 -18.54
N LEU A 35 29.90 -29.79 -18.84
CA LEU A 35 30.26 -28.60 -18.05
C LEU A 35 29.73 -28.81 -16.61
N MET A 36 30.62 -29.14 -15.70
CA MET A 36 30.38 -28.99 -14.27
C MET A 36 30.34 -27.47 -13.97
N PRO A 37 29.37 -27.00 -13.20
CA PRO A 37 29.37 -25.58 -12.79
C PRO A 37 30.64 -25.32 -11.99
N SER A 38 31.34 -24.23 -12.33
CA SER A 38 32.50 -23.74 -11.61
C SER A 38 32.11 -23.53 -10.13
N ARG A 39 32.73 -24.30 -9.24
CA ARG A 39 32.68 -24.02 -7.80
C ARG A 39 33.39 -22.67 -7.60
N VAL A 40 32.64 -21.68 -7.16
CA VAL A 40 33.23 -20.49 -6.53
C VAL A 40 33.89 -20.98 -5.24
N LEU A 41 35.20 -21.07 -5.20
CA LEU A 41 35.96 -21.24 -3.96
C LEU A 41 35.89 -19.89 -3.23
N VAL A 42 34.99 -19.82 -2.26
CA VAL A 42 35.07 -18.80 -1.21
C VAL A 42 36.19 -19.27 -0.28
N GLU A 43 37.23 -18.45 -0.07
CA GLU A 43 38.26 -18.74 0.91
C GLU A 43 37.60 -19.04 2.26
N GLU A 44 37.90 -20.22 2.79
CA GLU A 44 37.55 -20.62 4.14
C GLU A 44 38.32 -19.76 5.16
N THR A 45 37.89 -18.54 5.40
CA THR A 45 38.06 -17.95 6.71
C THR A 45 37.17 -18.76 7.64
N ALA A 46 37.71 -19.27 8.73
CA ALA A 46 37.04 -20.15 9.67
C ALA A 46 35.80 -19.50 10.28
N SER A 47 34.74 -19.38 9.48
CA SER A 47 33.37 -19.03 9.85
C SER A 47 32.83 -20.22 10.64
N ARG A 48 32.62 -20.07 11.94
CA ARG A 48 31.78 -20.96 12.73
C ARG A 48 30.48 -21.11 11.94
N SER A 49 30.26 -22.26 11.30
CA SER A 49 29.09 -22.50 10.48
C SER A 49 27.82 -22.30 11.31
N VAL A 50 27.09 -21.22 11.03
CA VAL A 50 25.82 -20.92 11.69
C VAL A 50 24.81 -21.95 11.19
N SER A 51 24.31 -22.79 12.09
CA SER A 51 23.35 -23.84 11.77
C SER A 51 22.00 -23.52 12.42
N ALA A 52 20.93 -23.76 11.66
CA ALA A 52 19.57 -23.73 12.18
C ALA A 52 19.20 -25.00 12.98
N PHE A 53 20.12 -25.94 13.14
CA PHE A 53 19.89 -27.22 13.78
C PHE A 53 20.70 -27.38 15.08
N GLY A 54 20.22 -28.28 15.96
CA GLY A 54 20.84 -28.61 17.21
C GLY A 54 20.41 -27.76 18.39
N GLU A 55 21.23 -27.78 19.43
CA GLU A 55 21.03 -27.02 20.67
C GLU A 55 20.99 -25.51 20.39
N ALA A 56 20.17 -24.78 21.16
CA ALA A 56 20.04 -23.35 20.98
C ALA A 56 21.35 -22.60 21.26
N ARG A 57 21.66 -21.69 20.35
CA ARG A 57 22.66 -20.65 20.54
C ARG A 57 21.92 -19.31 20.65
N SER A 58 22.26 -18.54 21.67
CA SER A 58 21.58 -17.26 21.92
C SER A 58 22.57 -16.19 22.36
N THR A 59 22.33 -14.96 21.91
CA THR A 59 23.06 -13.79 22.39
C THR A 59 22.76 -13.53 23.87
N VAL A 60 21.47 -13.66 24.25
CA VAL A 60 21.03 -13.51 25.64
C VAL A 60 21.08 -14.88 26.32
N GLN A 61 21.86 -14.94 27.40
CA GLN A 61 21.98 -16.18 28.18
C GLN A 61 20.91 -16.23 29.29
N GLY A 62 20.49 -17.42 29.67
CA GLY A 62 19.59 -17.63 30.80
C GLY A 62 18.57 -18.76 30.56
N THR A 63 18.04 -19.28 31.66
CA THR A 63 17.03 -20.32 31.68
C THR A 63 15.83 -19.87 32.52
N PRO A 64 15.06 -18.87 32.07
CA PRO A 64 14.01 -18.24 32.88
C PRO A 64 12.78 -19.11 33.08
N LEU A 65 12.63 -20.21 32.34
CA LEU A 65 11.50 -21.12 32.47
C LEU A 65 11.79 -22.21 33.47
N THR A 66 10.92 -22.40 34.46
CA THR A 66 10.89 -23.61 35.28
C THR A 66 10.61 -24.83 34.43
N ALA A 67 10.92 -26.03 34.95
CA ALA A 67 10.63 -27.29 34.25
C ALA A 67 9.12 -27.43 33.93
N GLU A 68 8.24 -26.93 34.80
CA GLU A 68 6.81 -26.94 34.57
C GLU A 68 6.38 -25.94 33.47
N GLU A 69 6.87 -24.71 33.52
CA GLU A 69 6.61 -23.71 32.49
C GLU A 69 7.12 -24.16 31.13
N LEU A 70 8.33 -24.70 31.07
CA LEU A 70 8.91 -25.24 29.83
C LEU A 70 8.00 -26.31 29.22
N ARG A 71 7.53 -27.26 30.05
CA ARG A 71 6.64 -28.31 29.61
C ARG A 71 5.30 -27.77 29.08
N LYS A 72 4.71 -26.79 29.79
CA LYS A 72 3.44 -26.13 29.39
C LYS A 72 3.58 -25.34 28.09
N ILE A 73 4.63 -24.54 27.96
CA ILE A 73 4.91 -23.72 26.76
C ILE A 73 5.14 -24.65 25.55
N HIS A 74 5.92 -25.71 25.73
CA HIS A 74 6.15 -26.67 24.67
C HIS A 74 4.85 -27.39 24.25
N ALA A 75 4.00 -27.76 25.20
CA ALA A 75 2.71 -28.34 24.91
C ALA A 75 1.76 -27.39 24.20
N TYR A 76 1.75 -26.11 24.58
CA TYR A 76 0.95 -25.07 23.87
C TYR A 76 1.43 -24.88 22.43
N TRP A 77 2.73 -24.84 22.19
CA TRP A 77 3.29 -24.77 20.83
C TRP A 77 2.95 -26.03 20.01
N ARG A 78 2.98 -27.23 20.61
CA ARG A 78 2.50 -28.46 19.96
C ARG A 78 1.01 -28.37 19.61
N ALA A 79 0.20 -27.78 20.48
CA ALA A 79 -1.23 -27.57 20.19
C ALA A 79 -1.40 -26.64 18.96
N CYS A 80 -0.65 -25.53 18.88
CA CYS A 80 -0.65 -24.68 17.68
C CYS A 80 -0.25 -25.45 16.41
N ASN A 81 0.80 -26.27 16.50
CA ASN A 81 1.26 -27.09 15.37
C ASN A 81 0.23 -28.16 14.96
N TYR A 82 -0.45 -28.78 15.93
CA TYR A 82 -1.53 -29.72 15.68
C TYR A 82 -2.70 -29.05 14.93
N LEU A 83 -3.13 -27.88 15.40
CA LEU A 83 -4.18 -27.13 14.72
C LEU A 83 -3.75 -26.69 13.30
N ALA A 84 -2.50 -26.27 13.14
CA ALA A 84 -1.96 -25.91 11.83
C ALA A 84 -1.98 -27.10 10.84
N LEU A 85 -1.61 -28.29 11.30
CA LEU A 85 -1.71 -29.51 10.50
C LEU A 85 -3.18 -29.85 10.17
N GLY A 86 -4.06 -29.76 11.17
CA GLY A 86 -5.50 -29.96 10.96
C GLY A 86 -6.08 -29.01 9.90
N MET A 87 -5.77 -27.71 9.98
CA MET A 87 -6.17 -26.74 8.98
C MET A 87 -5.66 -27.04 7.57
N ILE A 88 -4.44 -27.52 7.44
CA ILE A 88 -3.85 -27.85 6.13
C ILE A 88 -4.46 -29.11 5.54
N TYR A 89 -4.68 -30.15 6.35
CA TYR A 89 -4.96 -31.49 5.84
C TYR A 89 -6.39 -31.99 6.07
N LEU A 90 -7.00 -31.71 7.25
CA LEU A 90 -8.20 -32.41 7.67
C LEU A 90 -9.51 -31.71 7.33
N GLN A 91 -10.51 -32.51 6.94
CA GLN A 91 -11.91 -32.08 6.86
C GLN A 91 -12.80 -32.78 7.89
N SER A 92 -12.31 -33.86 8.54
CA SER A 92 -13.00 -34.59 9.59
C SER A 92 -11.99 -35.37 10.46
N ASN A 93 -12.47 -36.01 11.54
CA ASN A 93 -11.64 -36.72 12.52
C ASN A 93 -10.59 -35.82 13.22
N PRO A 94 -11.01 -34.67 13.77
CA PRO A 94 -10.08 -33.64 14.26
C PRO A 94 -9.28 -34.05 15.48
N LEU A 95 -9.68 -35.14 16.21
CA LEU A 95 -9.00 -35.65 17.39
C LEU A 95 -8.27 -36.97 17.15
N LEU A 96 -8.19 -37.45 15.91
CA LEU A 96 -7.62 -38.77 15.55
C LEU A 96 -8.19 -39.96 16.37
N LYS A 97 -9.50 -39.93 16.64
CA LYS A 97 -10.20 -40.99 17.37
C LYS A 97 -10.14 -42.35 16.66
N GLU A 98 -9.98 -42.31 15.37
CA GLU A 98 -9.71 -43.48 14.53
C GLU A 98 -8.48 -43.21 13.63
N PRO A 99 -7.85 -44.27 13.06
CA PRO A 99 -6.77 -44.09 12.11
C PRO A 99 -7.19 -43.21 10.94
N LEU A 100 -6.26 -42.39 10.39
CA LEU A 100 -6.54 -41.56 9.25
C LEU A 100 -6.91 -42.40 8.02
N LYS A 101 -7.97 -41.95 7.34
CA LYS A 101 -8.46 -42.49 6.10
C LYS A 101 -8.49 -41.41 5.02
N PRO A 102 -8.48 -41.75 3.71
CA PRO A 102 -8.51 -40.75 2.62
C PRO A 102 -9.71 -39.81 2.69
N GLU A 103 -10.86 -40.27 3.23
CA GLU A 103 -12.06 -39.44 3.40
C GLU A 103 -11.92 -38.36 4.48
N HIS A 104 -10.99 -38.48 5.42
CA HIS A 104 -10.71 -37.46 6.41
C HIS A 104 -9.91 -36.29 5.83
N ILE A 105 -9.29 -36.50 4.68
CA ILE A 105 -8.38 -35.53 4.03
C ILE A 105 -9.15 -34.65 3.08
N LYS A 106 -8.87 -33.36 3.09
CA LYS A 106 -9.41 -32.38 2.13
C LYS A 106 -9.09 -32.79 0.69
N ASN A 107 -9.97 -32.48 -0.25
CA ASN A 107 -9.72 -32.72 -1.66
C ASN A 107 -8.66 -31.76 -2.24
N ARG A 108 -8.55 -30.56 -1.66
CA ARG A 108 -7.60 -29.52 -2.05
C ARG A 108 -6.78 -29.15 -0.82
N LEU A 109 -5.49 -29.47 -0.86
CA LEU A 109 -4.56 -29.15 0.21
C LEU A 109 -3.93 -27.78 -0.10
N LEU A 110 -3.97 -26.90 0.87
CA LEU A 110 -3.35 -25.59 0.79
C LEU A 110 -2.95 -25.12 2.20
N GLY A 111 -1.86 -24.37 2.26
CA GLY A 111 -1.29 -23.80 3.47
C GLY A 111 0.23 -23.81 3.38
N HIS A 112 0.88 -23.09 4.29
CA HIS A 112 2.33 -22.94 4.28
C HIS A 112 2.92 -23.37 5.62
N TRP A 113 3.25 -24.63 5.73
CA TRP A 113 3.88 -25.18 6.93
C TRP A 113 5.24 -24.52 7.22
N GLY A 114 5.98 -24.15 6.15
CA GLY A 114 7.34 -23.62 6.24
C GLY A 114 7.58 -22.51 7.24
N SER A 115 6.60 -21.62 7.43
CA SER A 115 6.68 -20.50 8.37
C SER A 115 5.81 -20.68 9.61
N SER A 116 4.79 -21.55 9.57
CA SER A 116 3.78 -21.68 10.61
C SER A 116 4.35 -22.07 11.99
N PRO A 117 5.27 -23.03 12.13
CA PRO A 117 5.82 -23.39 13.45
C PRO A 117 6.59 -22.25 14.11
N GLY A 118 7.35 -21.47 13.33
CA GLY A 118 8.10 -20.33 13.85
C GLY A 118 7.19 -19.20 14.29
N LEU A 119 6.14 -18.87 13.50
CA LEU A 119 5.13 -17.90 13.90
C LEU A 119 4.42 -18.30 15.19
N ALA A 120 3.95 -19.54 15.29
CA ALA A 120 3.33 -20.07 16.50
C ALA A 120 4.28 -20.09 17.70
N PHE A 121 5.57 -20.36 17.47
CA PHE A 121 6.60 -20.33 18.52
C PHE A 121 6.76 -18.91 19.09
N ILE A 122 6.91 -17.93 18.23
CA ILE A 122 7.01 -16.52 18.62
C ILE A 122 5.75 -16.10 19.39
N TYR A 123 4.57 -16.38 18.83
CA TYR A 123 3.28 -16.02 19.43
C TYR A 123 3.12 -16.58 20.84
N THR A 124 3.50 -17.86 21.04
CA THR A 124 3.44 -18.53 22.35
C THR A 124 4.31 -17.83 23.39
N HIS A 125 5.53 -17.44 23.04
CA HIS A 125 6.43 -16.71 23.97
C HIS A 125 5.94 -15.30 24.26
N LEU A 126 5.35 -14.61 23.29
CA LEU A 126 4.74 -13.30 23.50
C LEU A 126 3.53 -13.39 24.44
N ASN A 127 2.65 -14.40 24.29
CA ASN A 127 1.53 -14.65 25.20
C ASN A 127 1.99 -14.81 26.65
N ARG A 128 3.05 -15.62 26.86
CA ARG A 128 3.65 -15.79 28.18
C ARG A 128 4.10 -14.42 28.76
N LEU A 129 4.77 -13.63 27.94
CA LEU A 129 5.33 -12.35 28.40
C LEU A 129 4.25 -11.29 28.65
N ILE A 130 3.23 -11.23 27.79
CA ILE A 130 2.06 -10.39 28.00
C ILE A 130 1.41 -10.69 29.34
N LYS A 131 1.17 -11.96 29.64
CA LYS A 131 0.60 -12.38 30.90
C LYS A 131 1.49 -12.06 32.12
N LYS A 132 2.81 -12.24 31.99
CA LYS A 132 3.79 -11.98 33.07
C LYS A 132 3.89 -10.49 33.41
N LEU A 133 3.81 -9.60 32.40
CA LEU A 133 4.13 -8.18 32.53
C LEU A 133 2.95 -7.24 32.24
N ASP A 134 1.75 -7.78 32.01
CA ASP A 134 0.54 -7.04 31.62
C ASP A 134 0.76 -6.11 30.42
N LEU A 135 1.36 -6.65 29.35
CA LEU A 135 1.71 -5.87 28.16
C LEU A 135 0.47 -5.57 27.29
N ASP A 136 0.50 -4.41 26.64
CA ASP A 136 -0.36 -4.07 25.53
C ASP A 136 0.41 -4.37 24.23
N MET A 137 -0.01 -5.40 23.51
CA MET A 137 0.76 -5.90 22.35
C MET A 137 -0.17 -6.38 21.24
N ILE A 138 0.24 -6.16 19.99
CA ILE A 138 -0.36 -6.78 18.81
C ILE A 138 0.70 -7.56 18.03
N PHE A 139 0.26 -8.55 17.27
CA PHE A 139 1.10 -9.42 16.46
C PHE A 139 0.87 -9.16 14.98
N MET A 140 1.95 -8.90 14.24
CA MET A 140 1.90 -8.71 12.79
C MET A 140 2.79 -9.75 12.12
N ALA A 141 2.21 -10.51 11.21
CA ALA A 141 2.91 -11.53 10.44
C ALA A 141 3.20 -11.03 9.02
N GLY A 142 4.43 -10.58 8.75
CA GLY A 142 4.90 -10.26 7.41
C GLY A 142 4.77 -11.47 6.46
N PRO A 143 5.26 -12.66 6.82
CA PRO A 143 4.94 -13.87 6.07
C PRO A 143 3.50 -14.35 6.35
N GLY A 144 2.49 -13.55 5.95
CA GLY A 144 1.07 -13.82 6.20
C GLY A 144 0.57 -15.12 5.61
N HIS A 145 1.28 -15.68 4.62
CA HIS A 145 1.04 -17.05 4.12
C HIS A 145 1.22 -18.14 5.20
N GLY A 146 1.94 -17.85 6.29
CA GLY A 146 2.02 -18.70 7.47
C GLY A 146 0.77 -18.62 8.38
N ALA A 147 -0.39 -18.19 7.88
CA ALA A 147 -1.63 -18.01 8.62
C ALA A 147 -2.01 -19.16 9.57
N PRO A 148 -1.77 -20.46 9.28
CA PRO A 148 -2.03 -21.50 10.26
C PRO A 148 -1.31 -21.29 11.59
N GLY A 149 -0.10 -20.72 11.57
CA GLY A 149 0.68 -20.39 12.76
C GLY A 149 0.17 -19.16 13.54
N VAL A 150 -0.75 -18.39 12.97
CA VAL A 150 -1.44 -17.25 13.61
C VAL A 150 -2.86 -17.62 14.02
N LEU A 151 -3.60 -18.31 13.16
CA LEU A 151 -4.97 -18.76 13.42
C LEU A 151 -5.04 -19.76 14.60
N ALA A 152 -4.05 -20.64 14.69
CA ALA A 152 -4.01 -21.64 15.76
C ALA A 152 -3.97 -21.02 17.16
N PRO A 153 -3.02 -20.13 17.51
CA PRO A 153 -3.06 -19.45 18.80
C PRO A 153 -4.29 -18.57 19.00
N THR A 154 -4.82 -17.92 17.96
CA THR A 154 -6.06 -17.13 18.03
C THR A 154 -7.26 -17.98 18.44
N TYR A 155 -7.35 -19.23 17.92
CA TYR A 155 -8.35 -20.21 18.34
C TYR A 155 -8.13 -20.67 19.79
N LEU A 156 -6.89 -21.00 20.16
CA LEU A 156 -6.55 -21.46 21.51
C LEU A 156 -6.75 -20.38 22.58
N GLU A 157 -6.68 -19.09 22.23
CA GLU A 157 -7.01 -17.97 23.11
C GLU A 157 -8.53 -17.80 23.33
N GLY A 158 -9.35 -18.47 22.53
CA GLY A 158 -10.80 -18.38 22.55
C GLY A 158 -11.38 -17.23 21.73
N THR A 159 -10.58 -16.27 21.27
CA THR A 159 -11.06 -15.11 20.50
C THR A 159 -11.74 -15.53 19.20
N TYR A 160 -11.21 -16.56 18.53
CA TYR A 160 -11.79 -17.04 17.29
C TYR A 160 -13.23 -17.53 17.49
N SER A 161 -13.45 -18.34 18.52
CA SER A 161 -14.76 -18.89 18.88
C SER A 161 -15.73 -17.84 19.45
N GLU A 162 -15.21 -16.78 20.10
CA GLU A 162 -16.01 -15.63 20.53
C GLU A 162 -16.59 -14.85 19.35
N ILE A 163 -15.82 -14.74 18.26
CA ILE A 163 -16.20 -13.98 17.05
C ILE A 163 -17.01 -14.87 16.09
N TYR A 164 -16.64 -16.16 15.98
CA TYR A 164 -17.27 -17.15 15.12
C TYR A 164 -17.80 -18.33 15.95
N PRO A 165 -18.99 -18.22 16.58
CA PRO A 165 -19.50 -19.20 17.52
C PRO A 165 -19.66 -20.62 16.95
N GLU A 166 -19.81 -20.75 15.64
CA GLU A 166 -19.88 -22.04 14.96
C GLU A 166 -18.51 -22.77 14.91
N LYS A 167 -17.42 -22.08 15.24
CA LYS A 167 -16.08 -22.64 15.46
C LYS A 167 -15.83 -22.74 16.98
N SER A 168 -16.76 -23.37 17.70
CA SER A 168 -16.68 -23.53 19.14
C SER A 168 -15.43 -24.27 19.60
N GLU A 169 -15.06 -24.08 20.89
CA GLU A 169 -13.93 -24.81 21.49
C GLU A 169 -14.36 -26.23 21.92
N ASP A 170 -14.72 -27.05 20.93
CA ASP A 170 -15.07 -28.47 21.09
C ASP A 170 -14.77 -29.21 19.78
N GLU A 171 -15.01 -30.54 19.76
CA GLU A 171 -14.71 -31.38 18.60
C GLU A 171 -15.42 -30.94 17.33
N VAL A 172 -16.68 -30.51 17.43
CA VAL A 172 -17.46 -30.02 16.28
C VAL A 172 -16.90 -28.72 15.74
N GLY A 173 -16.70 -27.74 16.63
CA GLY A 173 -16.12 -26.47 16.26
C GLY A 173 -14.68 -26.59 15.75
N LEU A 174 -13.90 -27.50 16.32
CA LEU A 174 -12.53 -27.79 15.85
C LEU A 174 -12.54 -28.39 14.44
N GLN A 175 -13.50 -29.29 14.13
CA GLN A 175 -13.66 -29.84 12.78
C GLN A 175 -14.02 -28.72 11.79
N GLU A 176 -14.96 -27.83 12.12
CA GLU A 176 -15.34 -26.72 11.26
C GLU A 176 -14.20 -25.69 11.11
N PHE A 177 -13.42 -25.45 12.17
CA PHE A 177 -12.21 -24.62 12.13
C PHE A 177 -11.16 -25.19 11.19
N PHE A 178 -10.91 -26.49 11.19
CA PHE A 178 -10.01 -27.13 10.24
C PHE A 178 -10.55 -27.04 8.82
N ARG A 179 -11.85 -27.39 8.66
CA ARG A 179 -12.48 -27.48 7.35
C ARG A 179 -12.48 -26.14 6.59
N GLN A 180 -12.79 -25.03 7.26
CA GLN A 180 -12.94 -23.73 6.61
C GLN A 180 -11.66 -23.18 5.96
N PHE A 181 -10.48 -23.60 6.44
CA PHE A 181 -9.21 -23.06 5.96
C PHE A 181 -8.95 -23.45 4.52
N SER A 182 -8.82 -22.45 3.62
CA SER A 182 -8.68 -22.63 2.17
C SER A 182 -9.74 -23.53 1.54
N PHE A 183 -10.95 -23.46 2.03
CA PHE A 183 -12.09 -24.22 1.56
C PHE A 183 -13.17 -23.28 0.99
N PRO A 184 -13.93 -23.68 -0.04
CA PRO A 184 -15.02 -22.85 -0.58
C PRO A 184 -16.01 -22.41 0.50
N GLY A 185 -16.25 -21.10 0.60
CA GLY A 185 -17.08 -20.49 1.64
C GLY A 185 -16.41 -20.34 3.01
N GLY A 186 -15.13 -20.69 3.11
CA GLY A 186 -14.31 -20.46 4.29
C GLY A 186 -13.35 -19.29 4.14
N ILE A 187 -12.24 -19.32 4.88
CA ILE A 187 -11.23 -18.26 4.87
C ILE A 187 -10.07 -18.58 3.94
N GLY A 188 -9.33 -17.54 3.52
CA GLY A 188 -8.13 -17.66 2.70
C GLY A 188 -6.95 -18.31 3.45
N SER A 189 -5.85 -18.55 2.71
CA SER A 189 -4.63 -19.19 3.25
C SER A 189 -3.65 -18.18 3.87
N HIS A 190 -4.00 -16.90 3.93
CA HIS A 190 -3.19 -15.80 4.48
C HIS A 190 -3.89 -15.19 5.71
N CYS A 191 -3.21 -14.28 6.39
CA CYS A 191 -3.79 -13.49 7.48
C CYS A 191 -4.73 -12.43 6.91
N THR A 192 -5.95 -12.83 6.58
CA THR A 192 -6.97 -11.96 5.98
C THR A 192 -7.71 -11.13 7.06
N PRO A 193 -8.55 -10.16 6.68
CA PRO A 193 -9.35 -9.39 7.64
C PRO A 193 -10.23 -10.23 8.57
N GLU A 194 -10.62 -11.43 8.16
CA GLU A 194 -11.36 -12.40 8.98
C GLU A 194 -10.54 -12.98 10.14
N THR A 195 -9.20 -12.79 10.13
CA THR A 195 -8.31 -13.23 11.20
C THR A 195 -8.33 -12.25 12.36
N PRO A 196 -8.92 -12.57 13.52
CA PRO A 196 -8.90 -11.68 14.67
C PRO A 196 -7.48 -11.34 15.10
N GLY A 197 -7.22 -10.07 15.42
CA GLY A 197 -5.90 -9.61 15.85
C GLY A 197 -4.95 -9.24 14.72
N SER A 198 -5.26 -9.54 13.46
CA SER A 198 -4.45 -9.12 12.33
C SER A 198 -4.87 -7.78 11.76
N ILE A 199 -3.90 -6.92 11.44
CA ILE A 199 -4.06 -5.69 10.64
C ILE A 199 -3.14 -5.70 9.41
N HIS A 200 -2.56 -6.85 9.09
CA HIS A 200 -1.62 -7.02 7.99
C HIS A 200 -1.85 -8.35 7.30
N GLU A 201 -2.05 -8.33 5.98
CA GLU A 201 -2.37 -9.53 5.21
C GLU A 201 -1.12 -10.37 4.91
N GLY A 202 -0.03 -9.72 4.52
CA GLY A 202 1.27 -10.36 4.27
C GLY A 202 1.29 -11.35 3.11
N GLY A 203 0.42 -11.20 2.15
CA GLY A 203 0.49 -11.90 0.86
C GLY A 203 1.38 -11.13 -0.09
N GLU A 204 1.21 -9.83 -0.16
CA GLU A 204 2.15 -8.91 -0.76
C GLU A 204 3.23 -8.56 0.27
N LEU A 205 4.47 -8.94 -0.01
CA LEU A 205 5.55 -8.87 0.98
C LEU A 205 6.24 -7.50 0.98
N GLY A 206 6.72 -7.08 2.14
CA GLY A 206 7.59 -5.92 2.30
C GLY A 206 7.03 -4.77 3.14
N TYR A 207 5.82 -4.88 3.65
CA TYR A 207 5.12 -3.76 4.32
C TYR A 207 4.95 -3.92 5.83
N VAL A 208 5.33 -5.07 6.41
CA VAL A 208 5.10 -5.35 7.83
C VAL A 208 5.76 -4.33 8.77
N LEU A 209 6.97 -3.86 8.46
CA LEU A 209 7.67 -2.90 9.33
C LEU A 209 7.08 -1.49 9.22
N SER A 210 6.73 -1.03 8.04
CA SER A 210 6.07 0.28 7.87
C SER A 210 4.70 0.31 8.53
N HIS A 211 3.87 -0.73 8.36
CA HIS A 211 2.61 -0.90 9.10
C HIS A 211 2.84 -0.90 10.62
N ALA A 212 3.84 -1.64 11.11
CA ALA A 212 4.15 -1.70 12.54
C ALA A 212 4.57 -0.33 13.09
N CYS A 213 5.34 0.44 12.33
CA CYS A 213 5.73 1.80 12.69
C CYS A 213 4.50 2.71 12.82
N GLY A 214 3.64 2.71 11.81
CA GLY A 214 2.38 3.47 11.82
C GLY A 214 1.47 3.08 12.98
N ALA A 215 1.34 1.77 13.25
CA ALA A 215 0.57 1.27 14.38
C ALA A 215 1.11 1.72 15.74
N ALA A 216 2.42 1.91 15.86
CA ALA A 216 3.04 2.39 17.09
C ALA A 216 2.87 3.90 17.30
N PHE A 217 2.65 4.69 16.25
CA PHE A 217 2.49 6.15 16.35
C PHE A 217 1.32 6.52 17.27
N ASP A 218 1.56 7.42 18.22
CA ASP A 218 0.58 7.96 19.18
C ASP A 218 -0.14 6.87 20.01
N ASN A 219 0.46 5.68 20.12
CA ASN A 219 -0.02 4.56 20.96
C ASN A 219 1.05 4.19 22.00
N PRO A 220 1.30 5.04 23.01
CA PRO A 220 2.51 4.98 23.85
C PRO A 220 2.70 3.68 24.65
N GLN A 221 1.63 2.93 24.92
CA GLN A 221 1.72 1.66 25.67
C GLN A 221 1.87 0.45 24.76
N LEU A 222 1.57 0.62 23.47
CA LEU A 222 1.54 -0.48 22.51
C LEU A 222 2.96 -0.93 22.14
N ILE A 223 3.19 -2.23 22.16
CA ILE A 223 4.33 -2.88 21.51
C ILE A 223 3.82 -3.67 20.32
N VAL A 224 4.31 -3.36 19.14
CA VAL A 224 3.98 -4.10 17.92
C VAL A 224 5.06 -5.14 17.67
N ALA A 225 4.72 -6.41 17.86
CA ALA A 225 5.60 -7.52 17.50
C ALA A 225 5.46 -7.81 16.00
N ALA A 226 6.43 -7.38 15.22
CA ALA A 226 6.43 -7.49 13.76
C ALA A 226 7.36 -8.63 13.33
N VAL A 227 6.77 -9.75 12.87
CA VAL A 227 7.56 -10.85 12.34
C VAL A 227 7.87 -10.59 10.87
N VAL A 228 9.15 -10.50 10.55
CA VAL A 228 9.66 -10.31 9.19
C VAL A 228 10.12 -11.64 8.64
N GLY A 229 9.65 -12.02 7.45
CA GLY A 229 10.18 -13.18 6.72
C GLY A 229 11.55 -12.86 6.12
N ASP A 230 12.43 -13.86 6.12
CA ASP A 230 13.76 -13.70 5.51
C ASP A 230 13.70 -13.49 3.98
N GLY A 231 12.73 -14.10 3.30
CA GLY A 231 12.44 -13.80 1.90
C GLY A 231 11.83 -12.43 1.68
N GLU A 232 10.97 -11.98 2.59
CA GLU A 232 10.39 -10.64 2.59
C GLU A 232 11.46 -9.56 2.72
N SER A 233 12.53 -9.83 3.47
CA SER A 233 13.66 -8.91 3.64
C SER A 233 14.41 -8.59 2.34
N GLU A 234 14.17 -9.32 1.25
CA GLU A 234 14.75 -9.05 -0.06
C GLU A 234 13.94 -8.06 -0.90
N THR A 235 12.75 -7.67 -0.42
CA THR A 235 11.90 -6.70 -1.14
C THR A 235 12.41 -5.26 -0.92
N GLY A 236 12.27 -4.41 -1.95
CA GLY A 236 12.64 -3.00 -1.86
C GLY A 236 11.93 -2.26 -0.72
N PRO A 237 10.60 -2.38 -0.58
CA PRO A 237 9.86 -1.72 0.51
C PRO A 237 10.36 -2.11 1.90
N LEU A 238 10.64 -3.40 2.15
CA LEU A 238 11.15 -3.81 3.46
C LEU A 238 12.58 -3.33 3.72
N ALA A 239 13.45 -3.38 2.71
CA ALA A 239 14.82 -2.90 2.85
C ALA A 239 14.87 -1.44 3.32
N THR A 240 13.99 -0.60 2.79
CA THR A 240 13.85 0.80 3.22
C THR A 240 13.21 0.91 4.60
N SER A 241 12.24 0.06 4.90
CA SER A 241 11.49 0.10 6.16
C SER A 241 12.32 -0.21 7.40
N TRP A 242 13.51 -0.81 7.30
CA TRP A 242 14.42 -0.95 8.44
C TRP A 242 14.82 0.41 9.05
N HIS A 243 14.69 1.52 8.31
CA HIS A 243 14.92 2.87 8.82
C HIS A 243 13.87 3.38 9.80
N ILE A 244 12.74 2.68 10.01
CA ILE A 244 11.70 3.07 10.98
C ILE A 244 12.23 3.25 12.40
N SER A 245 13.37 2.65 12.75
CA SER A 245 14.07 2.87 14.03
C SER A 245 14.32 4.34 14.34
N LYS A 246 14.34 5.22 13.33
CA LYS A 246 14.58 6.66 13.43
C LYS A 246 13.28 7.48 13.41
N PHE A 247 12.10 6.83 13.31
CA PHE A 247 10.81 7.51 13.25
C PHE A 247 9.91 7.27 14.48
N LEU A 248 10.38 6.50 15.46
CA LEU A 248 9.63 6.21 16.68
C LEU A 248 10.12 7.09 17.82
N ASN A 249 9.25 7.98 18.31
CA ASN A 249 9.52 8.84 19.45
C ASN A 249 9.25 8.09 20.78
N PRO A 250 10.26 7.75 21.60
CA PRO A 250 10.07 6.96 22.81
C PRO A 250 9.25 7.67 23.90
N VAL A 251 9.01 8.98 23.77
CA VAL A 251 8.18 9.74 24.72
C VAL A 251 6.70 9.49 24.47
N ARG A 252 6.24 9.60 23.21
CA ARG A 252 4.82 9.61 22.89
C ARG A 252 4.33 8.41 22.05
N ASP A 253 5.25 7.76 21.34
CA ASP A 253 4.89 6.60 20.50
C ASP A 253 5.05 5.29 21.29
N GLY A 254 4.46 4.23 20.77
CA GLY A 254 4.72 2.87 21.20
C GLY A 254 6.10 2.39 20.79
N ALA A 255 6.27 1.11 20.66
CA ALA A 255 7.51 0.51 20.15
C ALA A 255 7.21 -0.59 19.14
N VAL A 256 8.14 -0.80 18.21
CA VAL A 256 8.15 -1.97 17.33
C VAL A 256 9.24 -2.92 17.83
N LEU A 257 8.90 -4.19 17.95
CA LEU A 257 9.83 -5.29 18.17
C LEU A 257 9.91 -6.13 16.89
N PRO A 258 10.86 -5.86 15.99
CA PRO A 258 11.05 -6.68 14.82
C PRO A 258 11.59 -8.07 15.20
N ILE A 259 11.05 -9.12 14.61
CA ILE A 259 11.52 -10.49 14.77
C ILE A 259 11.76 -11.07 13.38
N LEU A 260 13.02 -11.09 12.95
CA LEU A 260 13.39 -11.71 11.68
C LEU A 260 13.34 -13.24 11.83
N HIS A 261 12.37 -13.87 11.18
CA HIS A 261 12.28 -15.33 11.14
C HIS A 261 13.15 -15.86 9.99
N LEU A 262 14.39 -16.19 10.32
CA LEU A 262 15.42 -16.61 9.38
C LEU A 262 15.39 -18.13 9.20
N ASN A 263 14.46 -18.63 8.38
CA ASN A 263 14.28 -20.07 8.12
C ASN A 263 15.10 -20.59 6.91
N GLY A 264 15.68 -19.69 6.11
CA GLY A 264 16.71 -20.00 5.14
C GLY A 264 16.23 -20.25 3.70
N TYR A 265 14.91 -20.25 3.43
CA TYR A 265 14.40 -20.54 2.09
C TYR A 265 13.13 -19.74 1.76
N LYS A 266 13.03 -19.34 0.49
CA LYS A 266 11.81 -18.85 -0.18
C LYS A 266 11.00 -20.06 -0.71
N ILE A 267 10.19 -19.85 -1.74
CA ILE A 267 9.39 -20.93 -2.36
C ILE A 267 10.29 -22.06 -2.89
N ASN A 268 11.42 -21.70 -3.53
CA ASN A 268 12.33 -22.63 -4.16
C ASN A 268 13.81 -22.33 -3.91
N ASN A 269 14.16 -21.07 -3.65
CA ASN A 269 15.53 -20.61 -3.49
C ASN A 269 15.92 -20.36 -2.04
N PRO A 270 17.21 -20.46 -1.68
CA PRO A 270 17.72 -19.92 -0.44
C PRO A 270 17.47 -18.42 -0.33
N THR A 271 17.39 -17.91 0.90
CA THR A 271 17.35 -16.47 1.15
C THR A 271 18.76 -15.90 1.29
N LEU A 272 18.92 -14.63 0.89
CA LEU A 272 20.22 -13.94 0.93
C LEU A 272 20.74 -13.83 2.37
N LEU A 273 19.89 -13.37 3.31
CA LEU A 273 20.27 -13.17 4.71
C LEU A 273 20.65 -14.47 5.43
N ALA A 274 20.18 -15.61 4.96
CA ALA A 274 20.57 -16.90 5.51
C ALA A 274 21.90 -17.45 4.91
N ARG A 275 22.54 -16.72 4.01
CA ARG A 275 23.76 -17.13 3.31
C ARG A 275 24.92 -16.14 3.49
N ILE A 276 24.75 -15.12 4.28
CA ILE A 276 25.80 -14.22 4.76
C ILE A 276 26.29 -14.66 6.13
N SER A 277 27.46 -14.19 6.54
CA SER A 277 28.03 -14.52 7.84
C SER A 277 27.22 -13.91 9.00
N HIS A 278 27.35 -14.46 10.20
CA HIS A 278 26.73 -13.91 11.40
C HIS A 278 27.17 -12.46 11.66
N GLU A 279 28.45 -12.17 11.51
CA GLU A 279 29.02 -10.85 11.68
C GLU A 279 28.46 -9.85 10.67
N GLU A 280 28.36 -10.25 9.40
CA GLU A 280 27.78 -9.41 8.33
C GLU A 280 26.30 -9.08 8.60
N LEU A 281 25.53 -10.08 9.05
CA LEU A 281 24.12 -9.91 9.42
C LEU A 281 23.97 -8.99 10.65
N GLU A 282 24.81 -9.13 11.66
CA GLU A 282 24.83 -8.27 12.84
C GLU A 282 25.17 -6.82 12.44
N ASN A 283 26.21 -6.61 11.63
CA ASN A 283 26.64 -5.29 11.17
C ASN A 283 25.55 -4.60 10.33
N LEU A 284 24.83 -5.35 9.47
CA LEU A 284 23.71 -4.85 8.68
C LEU A 284 22.64 -4.21 9.59
N PHE A 285 22.17 -4.94 10.60
CA PHE A 285 21.10 -4.42 11.47
C PHE A 285 21.58 -3.33 12.42
N ARG A 286 22.82 -3.40 12.87
CA ARG A 286 23.46 -2.30 13.65
C ARG A 286 23.54 -1.02 12.81
N GLY A 287 23.84 -1.12 11.52
CA GLY A 287 23.85 0.01 10.57
C GLY A 287 22.48 0.64 10.41
N TYR A 288 21.42 -0.16 10.39
CA TYR A 288 20.05 0.35 10.39
C TYR A 288 19.61 0.97 11.72
N GLY A 289 20.39 0.82 12.80
CA GLY A 289 20.09 1.41 14.12
C GLY A 289 19.34 0.46 15.05
N TRP A 290 19.40 -0.83 14.82
CA TRP A 290 18.85 -1.88 15.67
C TRP A 290 19.96 -2.53 16.52
N THR A 291 19.56 -3.17 17.64
CA THR A 291 20.40 -4.08 18.39
C THR A 291 19.88 -5.51 18.16
N PRO A 292 20.54 -6.31 17.30
CA PRO A 292 20.07 -7.64 17.00
C PRO A 292 20.46 -8.65 18.09
N TYR A 293 19.49 -9.41 18.58
CA TYR A 293 19.64 -10.54 19.49
C TYR A 293 19.31 -11.84 18.78
N PHE A 294 20.24 -12.78 18.75
CA PHE A 294 20.12 -14.03 18.01
C PHE A 294 19.59 -15.16 18.90
N VAL A 295 18.68 -15.96 18.34
CA VAL A 295 18.19 -17.21 18.90
C VAL A 295 18.18 -18.23 17.75
N GLU A 296 19.07 -19.23 17.81
CA GLU A 296 19.37 -20.08 16.68
C GLU A 296 19.45 -21.55 17.10
N GLY A 297 18.70 -22.46 16.42
CA GLY A 297 18.72 -23.88 16.72
C GLY A 297 17.43 -24.61 16.33
N SER A 298 17.29 -25.85 16.77
CA SER A 298 16.10 -26.68 16.57
C SER A 298 15.72 -27.56 17.75
N ASP A 299 16.62 -27.73 18.75
CA ASP A 299 16.25 -28.44 19.97
C ASP A 299 15.20 -27.63 20.73
N THR A 300 14.01 -28.16 20.91
CA THR A 300 12.87 -27.45 21.41
C THR A 300 13.03 -26.92 22.83
N ASN A 301 13.67 -27.70 23.71
CA ASN A 301 13.82 -27.30 25.11
C ASN A 301 14.78 -26.11 25.26
N SER A 302 15.95 -26.20 24.64
CA SER A 302 16.93 -25.11 24.67
C SER A 302 16.42 -23.88 23.91
N MET A 303 15.69 -24.06 22.79
CA MET A 303 15.10 -22.94 22.03
C MET A 303 14.01 -22.21 22.85
N HIS A 304 13.15 -22.91 23.60
CA HIS A 304 12.19 -22.26 24.48
C HIS A 304 12.88 -21.44 25.57
N GLN A 305 13.93 -21.95 26.20
CA GLN A 305 14.69 -21.19 27.21
C GLN A 305 15.33 -19.94 26.62
N ALA A 306 16.05 -20.09 25.49
CA ALA A 306 16.72 -19.00 24.81
C ALA A 306 15.74 -17.90 24.34
N MET A 307 14.61 -18.30 23.75
CA MET A 307 13.59 -17.34 23.29
C MET A 307 12.93 -16.62 24.46
N ALA A 308 12.63 -17.33 25.56
CA ALA A 308 12.06 -16.72 26.75
C ALA A 308 13.00 -15.67 27.36
N ALA A 309 14.32 -15.97 27.47
CA ALA A 309 15.32 -15.02 27.94
C ALA A 309 15.40 -13.79 27.02
N THR A 310 15.42 -14.02 25.72
CA THR A 310 15.61 -12.95 24.71
C THR A 310 14.41 -12.00 24.63
N VAL A 311 13.16 -12.51 24.61
CA VAL A 311 11.97 -11.62 24.58
C VAL A 311 11.83 -10.81 25.87
N GLU A 312 12.16 -11.40 27.04
CA GLU A 312 12.18 -10.68 28.32
C GLU A 312 13.20 -9.54 28.27
N HIS A 313 14.40 -9.82 27.78
CA HIS A 313 15.48 -8.82 27.63
C HIS A 313 15.07 -7.68 26.70
N CYS A 314 14.59 -7.98 25.50
CA CYS A 314 14.17 -6.97 24.52
C CYS A 314 13.06 -6.06 25.05
N VAL A 315 12.05 -6.61 25.71
CA VAL A 315 10.97 -5.80 26.30
C VAL A 315 11.47 -4.95 27.47
N ALA A 316 12.40 -5.47 28.27
CA ALA A 316 13.03 -4.70 29.34
C ALA A 316 13.83 -3.49 28.80
N GLU A 317 14.57 -3.65 27.71
CA GLU A 317 15.26 -2.55 27.01
C GLU A 317 14.28 -1.51 26.47
N ILE A 318 13.23 -1.94 25.75
CA ILE A 318 12.18 -1.04 25.24
C ILE A 318 11.60 -0.21 26.38
N ARG A 319 11.18 -0.85 27.46
CA ARG A 319 10.58 -0.16 28.61
C ARG A 319 11.56 0.75 29.36
N THR A 320 12.83 0.39 29.41
CA THR A 320 13.87 1.24 30.03
C THR A 320 14.06 2.51 29.21
N CYS A 321 14.24 2.38 27.91
CA CYS A 321 14.35 3.52 27.01
C CYS A 321 13.12 4.46 27.11
N GLN A 322 11.91 3.89 27.06
CA GLN A 322 10.67 4.67 27.17
C GLN A 322 10.56 5.38 28.54
N ARG A 323 10.90 4.71 29.65
CA ARG A 323 10.87 5.33 30.98
C ARG A 323 11.85 6.49 31.11
N GLU A 324 13.07 6.34 30.62
CA GLU A 324 14.09 7.37 30.66
C GLU A 324 13.65 8.61 29.87
N CYS A 325 13.20 8.42 28.64
CA CYS A 325 12.74 9.52 27.79
C CYS A 325 11.48 10.19 28.33
N ARG A 326 10.50 9.42 28.81
CA ARG A 326 9.26 9.96 29.40
C ARG A 326 9.50 10.66 30.73
N GLY A 327 10.44 10.16 31.54
CA GLY A 327 10.79 10.77 32.81
C GLY A 327 11.44 12.15 32.66
N THR A 328 12.15 12.39 31.57
CA THR A 328 12.79 13.68 31.24
C THR A 328 11.95 14.54 30.29
N GLY A 329 10.99 13.96 29.58
CA GLY A 329 10.26 14.61 28.50
C GLY A 329 11.11 14.86 27.24
N VAL A 330 12.33 14.36 27.19
CA VAL A 330 13.28 14.55 26.09
C VAL A 330 13.38 13.28 25.28
N ALA A 331 13.01 13.35 24.02
CA ALA A 331 13.18 12.26 23.08
C ALA A 331 14.67 12.14 22.71
N LYS A 332 15.24 10.95 22.92
CA LYS A 332 16.56 10.57 22.43
C LYS A 332 16.39 9.39 21.48
N ARG A 333 17.16 9.38 20.40
CA ARG A 333 17.15 8.26 19.46
C ARG A 333 17.67 6.99 20.15
N PRO A 334 16.80 5.96 20.35
CA PRO A 334 17.24 4.70 20.90
C PRO A 334 17.87 3.82 19.84
N ARG A 335 18.69 2.86 20.30
CA ARG A 335 18.94 1.66 19.51
C ARG A 335 17.92 0.60 19.96
N TRP A 336 16.84 0.51 19.20
CA TRP A 336 15.78 -0.43 19.53
C TRP A 336 16.25 -1.89 19.39
N PRO A 337 15.83 -2.81 20.28
CA PRO A 337 16.14 -4.22 20.15
C PRO A 337 15.38 -4.84 18.98
N MET A 338 15.97 -5.86 18.37
CA MET A 338 15.28 -6.78 17.43
C MET A 338 15.77 -8.21 17.67
N ILE A 339 14.98 -9.20 17.26
CA ILE A 339 15.32 -10.62 17.39
C ILE A 339 15.60 -11.21 16.01
N VAL A 340 16.68 -11.97 15.89
CA VAL A 340 16.93 -12.84 14.74
C VAL A 340 16.69 -14.27 15.19
N LEU A 341 15.53 -14.83 14.83
CA LEU A 341 15.15 -16.20 15.11
C LEU A 341 15.50 -17.10 13.93
N ARG A 342 16.56 -17.89 14.07
CA ARG A 342 16.97 -18.86 13.05
C ARG A 342 16.53 -20.27 13.41
N THR A 343 15.63 -20.82 12.60
CA THR A 343 15.11 -22.20 12.74
C THR A 343 15.15 -22.93 11.39
N PRO A 344 15.05 -24.28 11.36
CA PRO A 344 14.87 -24.97 10.09
C PRO A 344 13.56 -24.55 9.41
N LYS A 345 13.56 -24.42 8.09
CA LYS A 345 12.32 -24.26 7.34
C LYS A 345 11.37 -25.42 7.61
N GLY A 346 10.14 -25.11 8.01
CA GLY A 346 9.16 -26.14 8.34
C GLY A 346 9.54 -26.96 9.57
N TRP A 347 10.09 -26.33 10.60
CA TRP A 347 10.50 -26.89 11.86
C TRP A 347 9.48 -27.88 12.44
N GLY A 348 9.94 -29.09 12.78
CA GLY A 348 9.08 -30.18 13.24
C GLY A 348 8.35 -30.97 12.13
N ALA A 349 8.69 -30.72 10.85
CA ALA A 349 8.22 -31.58 9.77
C ALA A 349 8.97 -32.93 9.73
N PRO A 350 8.41 -33.95 9.07
CA PRO A 350 9.16 -35.17 8.80
C PRO A 350 10.50 -34.86 8.13
N GLY A 351 11.60 -35.48 8.59
CA GLY A 351 12.95 -35.18 8.09
C GLY A 351 13.11 -35.41 6.59
N ALA A 352 12.50 -36.48 6.07
CA ALA A 352 12.53 -36.84 4.66
C ALA A 352 11.30 -37.65 4.24
N VAL A 353 10.91 -37.51 2.97
CA VAL A 353 9.83 -38.28 2.33
C VAL A 353 10.25 -38.65 0.93
N GLY A 354 10.09 -39.93 0.56
CA GLY A 354 10.49 -40.41 -0.77
C GLY A 354 11.98 -40.18 -1.09
N GLY A 355 12.86 -40.26 -0.08
CA GLY A 355 14.29 -40.00 -0.24
C GLY A 355 14.70 -38.53 -0.33
N HIS A 356 13.75 -37.58 -0.23
CA HIS A 356 14.00 -36.15 -0.29
C HIS A 356 13.83 -35.51 1.09
N ARG A 357 14.80 -34.66 1.46
CA ARG A 357 14.75 -33.87 2.69
C ARG A 357 13.57 -32.89 2.66
N LEU A 358 12.75 -32.86 3.71
CA LEU A 358 11.69 -31.90 3.93
C LEU A 358 12.12 -30.81 4.91
N GLU A 359 12.24 -31.14 6.18
CA GLU A 359 12.64 -30.14 7.20
C GLU A 359 13.98 -29.49 6.84
N GLY A 360 14.05 -28.17 6.95
CA GLY A 360 15.23 -27.37 6.61
C GLY A 360 15.50 -27.31 5.11
N SER A 361 14.51 -27.54 4.27
CA SER A 361 14.61 -27.36 2.83
C SER A 361 13.41 -26.59 2.27
N TRP A 362 13.54 -26.10 1.04
CA TRP A 362 12.46 -25.40 0.35
C TRP A 362 11.18 -26.24 0.19
N ARG A 363 11.29 -27.58 0.21
CA ARG A 363 10.14 -28.51 0.08
C ARG A 363 9.13 -28.41 1.21
N ALA A 364 9.56 -27.88 2.36
CA ALA A 364 8.64 -27.60 3.47
C ALA A 364 7.90 -26.27 3.34
N HIS A 365 8.11 -25.49 2.24
CA HIS A 365 7.53 -24.15 2.12
C HIS A 365 6.01 -24.14 2.18
N GLN A 366 5.34 -24.98 1.40
CA GLN A 366 3.88 -25.08 1.36
C GLN A 366 3.37 -26.30 2.13
N VAL A 367 2.74 -27.24 1.42
CA VAL A 367 2.19 -28.47 1.94
C VAL A 367 3.26 -29.57 1.82
N PRO A 368 3.87 -30.03 2.92
CA PRO A 368 4.98 -30.98 2.84
C PRO A 368 4.62 -32.35 2.26
N LEU A 369 3.38 -32.81 2.48
CA LEU A 369 2.86 -34.08 1.99
C LEU A 369 1.70 -33.83 1.05
N THR A 370 1.92 -33.90 -0.25
CA THR A 370 0.94 -33.49 -1.27
C THR A 370 0.01 -34.62 -1.72
N GLU A 371 0.40 -35.89 -1.54
CA GLU A 371 -0.32 -37.06 -2.05
C GLU A 371 -1.00 -37.88 -0.97
N VAL A 372 -1.22 -37.33 0.23
CA VAL A 372 -1.74 -38.06 1.40
C VAL A 372 -3.07 -38.77 1.13
N LYS A 373 -3.90 -38.26 0.23
CA LYS A 373 -5.19 -38.88 -0.12
C LYS A 373 -5.06 -40.09 -1.03
N ARG A 374 -3.99 -40.15 -1.84
CA ARG A 374 -3.78 -41.20 -2.87
C ARG A 374 -2.66 -42.15 -2.50
N ASN A 375 -1.74 -41.74 -1.65
CA ASN A 375 -0.56 -42.51 -1.26
C ASN A 375 -0.68 -42.95 0.22
N PRO A 376 -0.92 -44.25 0.46
CA PRO A 376 -1.08 -44.80 1.82
C PRO A 376 0.14 -44.59 2.72
N GLU A 377 1.34 -44.49 2.12
CA GLU A 377 2.57 -44.24 2.89
C GLU A 377 2.58 -42.80 3.40
N GLN A 378 2.27 -41.82 2.53
CA GLN A 378 2.17 -40.43 2.97
C GLN A 378 1.04 -40.22 3.97
N LEU A 379 -0.07 -40.95 3.87
CA LEU A 379 -1.15 -40.90 4.85
C LEU A 379 -0.68 -41.39 6.23
N ARG A 380 0.08 -42.50 6.24
CA ARG A 380 0.68 -43.03 7.51
C ARG A 380 1.72 -42.04 8.07
N ILE A 381 2.53 -41.41 7.23
CA ILE A 381 3.48 -40.40 7.68
C ILE A 381 2.75 -39.20 8.29
N LEU A 382 1.67 -38.72 7.66
CA LEU A 382 0.85 -37.63 8.21
C LEU A 382 0.25 -38.00 9.56
N GLU A 383 -0.37 -39.18 9.67
CA GLU A 383 -0.93 -39.64 10.94
C GLU A 383 0.12 -39.69 12.05
N LYS A 384 1.29 -40.29 11.74
CA LYS A 384 2.42 -40.33 12.68
C LYS A 384 2.82 -38.95 13.11
N TRP A 385 3.01 -38.02 12.17
CA TRP A 385 3.41 -36.62 12.42
C TRP A 385 2.40 -35.87 13.28
N MET A 386 1.10 -36.07 13.04
CA MET A 386 0.04 -35.50 13.88
C MET A 386 0.02 -36.11 15.28
N ARG A 387 0.21 -37.42 15.41
CA ARG A 387 0.29 -38.10 16.71
C ARG A 387 1.54 -37.74 17.52
N GLU A 388 2.64 -37.37 16.86
CA GLU A 388 3.84 -36.82 17.51
C GLU A 388 3.57 -35.53 18.26
N GLN A 389 2.52 -34.78 17.87
CA GLN A 389 2.06 -33.60 18.62
C GLN A 389 1.32 -34.01 19.91
N ARG A 390 0.97 -35.28 20.10
CA ARG A 390 0.27 -35.85 21.25
C ARG A 390 -1.06 -35.17 21.59
N PRO A 391 -2.03 -35.16 20.65
CA PRO A 391 -3.30 -34.43 20.83
C PRO A 391 -4.06 -34.89 22.08
N GLU A 392 -3.89 -36.11 22.53
CA GLU A 392 -4.48 -36.69 23.76
C GLU A 392 -3.96 -36.05 25.05
N GLU A 393 -2.80 -35.40 25.02
CA GLU A 393 -2.27 -34.60 26.15
C GLU A 393 -2.75 -33.13 26.09
N LEU A 394 -3.17 -32.67 24.92
CA LEU A 394 -3.46 -31.26 24.61
C LEU A 394 -4.96 -30.97 24.77
N PHE A 395 -5.80 -31.89 24.27
CA PHE A 395 -7.25 -31.74 24.23
C PHE A 395 -7.93 -32.84 25.06
N ASP A 396 -9.04 -32.47 25.68
CA ASP A 396 -9.90 -33.44 26.35
C ASP A 396 -10.69 -34.29 25.32
N GLY A 397 -11.44 -35.32 25.80
CA GLY A 397 -12.25 -36.18 24.93
C GLY A 397 -13.35 -35.45 24.14
N ASN A 398 -13.64 -34.17 24.46
CA ASN A 398 -14.60 -33.30 23.78
C ASN A 398 -13.92 -32.31 22.83
N GLY A 399 -12.60 -32.34 22.69
CA GLY A 399 -11.83 -31.43 21.82
C GLY A 399 -11.48 -30.05 22.42
N ARG A 400 -11.70 -29.87 23.72
CA ARG A 400 -11.35 -28.66 24.43
C ARG A 400 -9.88 -28.67 24.85
N LEU A 401 -9.19 -27.56 24.66
CA LEU A 401 -7.82 -27.39 25.19
C LEU A 401 -7.85 -27.59 26.72
N THR A 402 -6.90 -28.39 27.25
CA THR A 402 -6.80 -28.64 28.68
C THR A 402 -6.67 -27.33 29.46
N THR A 403 -7.30 -27.24 30.65
CA THR A 403 -7.32 -26.01 31.46
C THR A 403 -5.92 -25.46 31.73
N GLN A 404 -4.96 -26.33 31.99
CA GLN A 404 -3.57 -25.95 32.26
C GLN A 404 -2.89 -25.25 31.09
N LEU A 405 -3.25 -25.63 29.86
CA LEU A 405 -2.72 -24.99 28.65
C LEU A 405 -3.48 -23.70 28.30
N LYS A 406 -4.80 -23.72 28.49
CA LYS A 406 -5.63 -22.50 28.28
C LYS A 406 -5.20 -21.35 29.19
N GLU A 407 -4.70 -21.65 30.40
CA GLU A 407 -4.16 -20.65 31.31
C GLU A 407 -2.88 -19.95 30.81
N LEU A 408 -2.19 -20.44 29.79
CA LEU A 408 -1.03 -19.76 29.21
C LEU A 408 -1.43 -18.52 28.39
N ALA A 409 -2.62 -18.53 27.81
CA ALA A 409 -3.13 -17.38 27.07
C ALA A 409 -3.42 -16.18 27.99
N PRO A 410 -3.18 -14.95 27.55
CA PRO A 410 -3.67 -13.74 28.21
C PRO A 410 -5.21 -13.72 28.25
N LYS A 411 -5.80 -12.79 29.01
CA LYS A 411 -7.26 -12.67 29.15
C LYS A 411 -7.76 -11.33 28.59
N GLY A 412 -9.00 -11.31 28.12
CA GLY A 412 -9.67 -10.11 27.62
C GLY A 412 -8.85 -9.43 26.51
N ASN A 413 -8.79 -8.11 26.55
CA ASN A 413 -8.07 -7.30 25.56
C ASN A 413 -6.54 -7.39 25.60
N ARG A 414 -5.99 -8.19 26.56
CA ARG A 414 -4.54 -8.49 26.56
C ARG A 414 -4.19 -9.64 25.61
N ARG A 415 -5.16 -10.42 25.12
CA ARG A 415 -4.95 -11.33 24.00
C ARG A 415 -4.58 -10.51 22.76
N MET A 416 -3.52 -10.88 22.07
CA MET A 416 -3.14 -10.17 20.85
C MET A 416 -4.24 -10.23 19.79
N SER A 417 -4.97 -11.34 19.76
CA SER A 417 -6.13 -11.55 18.88
C SER A 417 -7.38 -10.72 19.23
N ALA A 418 -7.52 -10.26 20.46
CA ALA A 418 -8.65 -9.43 20.93
C ALA A 418 -8.25 -8.00 21.28
N ASN A 419 -7.02 -7.60 20.98
CA ASN A 419 -6.52 -6.27 21.29
C ASN A 419 -7.26 -5.21 20.44
N PRO A 420 -7.81 -4.14 21.05
CA PRO A 420 -8.54 -3.11 20.31
C PRO A 420 -7.71 -2.41 19.22
N HIS A 421 -6.38 -2.31 19.41
CA HIS A 421 -5.50 -1.74 18.38
C HIS A 421 -5.49 -2.57 17.08
N ALA A 422 -5.79 -3.86 17.16
CA ALA A 422 -5.94 -4.71 15.98
C ALA A 422 -7.35 -4.65 15.35
N ASN A 423 -8.24 -3.82 15.90
CA ASN A 423 -9.54 -3.44 15.35
C ASN A 423 -9.74 -1.94 15.60
N GLY A 424 -8.89 -1.13 14.97
CA GLY A 424 -8.69 0.28 15.34
C GLY A 424 -9.92 1.17 15.24
N GLY A 425 -10.93 0.77 14.48
CA GLY A 425 -12.21 1.46 14.49
C GLY A 425 -12.88 1.49 15.87
N MET A 426 -12.55 0.57 16.79
CA MET A 426 -12.97 0.62 18.19
C MET A 426 -12.29 1.76 18.97
N LEU A 427 -11.11 2.20 18.53
CA LEU A 427 -10.31 3.25 19.16
C LEU A 427 -10.37 4.58 18.39
N LYS A 428 -11.05 4.59 17.25
CA LYS A 428 -11.13 5.76 16.38
C LYS A 428 -11.70 6.97 17.11
N ARG A 429 -11.01 8.09 16.98
CA ARG A 429 -11.46 9.39 17.45
C ARG A 429 -11.85 10.23 16.25
N ALA A 430 -13.07 10.77 16.24
CA ALA A 430 -13.49 11.68 15.20
C ALA A 430 -12.56 12.90 15.16
N LEU A 431 -12.16 13.31 13.95
CA LEU A 431 -11.40 14.52 13.76
C LEU A 431 -12.24 15.74 14.13
N ARG A 432 -11.64 16.66 14.89
CA ARG A 432 -12.15 18.01 15.07
C ARG A 432 -11.70 18.84 13.88
N LEU A 433 -12.62 19.14 13.00
CA LEU A 433 -12.33 19.87 11.77
C LEU A 433 -12.75 21.34 11.93
N PRO A 434 -11.89 22.30 11.58
CA PRO A 434 -12.30 23.71 11.47
C PRO A 434 -13.27 23.88 10.31
N ASP A 435 -13.95 25.01 10.23
CA ASP A 435 -14.80 25.28 9.07
C ASP A 435 -13.93 25.57 7.84
N PHE A 436 -13.95 24.68 6.86
CA PHE A 436 -13.14 24.84 5.64
C PHE A 436 -13.49 26.10 4.84
N ARG A 437 -14.70 26.67 5.03
CA ARG A 437 -15.14 27.90 4.39
C ARG A 437 -14.33 29.12 4.82
N ASP A 438 -13.72 29.08 6.01
CA ASP A 438 -12.85 30.15 6.51
C ASP A 438 -11.55 30.30 5.70
N TYR A 439 -11.20 29.32 4.91
CA TYR A 439 -10.01 29.28 4.04
C TYR A 439 -10.32 29.63 2.59
N ALA A 440 -11.57 29.96 2.27
CA ALA A 440 -12.07 30.19 0.93
C ALA A 440 -11.34 31.32 0.19
N ILE A 441 -11.12 31.12 -1.08
CA ILE A 441 -10.76 32.17 -2.00
C ILE A 441 -12.00 32.99 -2.36
N LYS A 442 -11.95 34.30 -2.13
CA LYS A 442 -13.02 35.23 -2.52
C LYS A 442 -12.96 35.44 -4.03
N LEU A 443 -14.09 35.33 -4.67
CA LEU A 443 -14.22 35.44 -6.11
C LEU A 443 -15.44 36.28 -6.47
N ASP A 444 -15.21 37.38 -7.15
CA ASP A 444 -16.28 38.28 -7.60
C ASP A 444 -16.96 37.75 -8.87
N ARG A 445 -16.22 37.13 -9.75
CA ARG A 445 -16.71 36.49 -10.98
C ARG A 445 -15.82 35.31 -11.40
N PRO A 446 -16.39 34.32 -12.09
CA PRO A 446 -15.65 33.17 -12.56
C PRO A 446 -14.46 33.53 -13.47
N ALA A 447 -13.35 32.78 -13.33
CA ALA A 447 -12.12 32.91 -14.13
C ALA A 447 -11.53 34.33 -14.23
N ALA A 448 -11.70 35.14 -13.17
CA ALA A 448 -11.18 36.51 -13.12
C ALA A 448 -9.78 36.61 -12.49
N ILE A 449 -9.47 35.73 -11.57
CA ILE A 449 -8.20 35.71 -10.80
C ILE A 449 -7.53 34.35 -10.88
N GLU A 450 -6.24 34.37 -10.67
CA GLU A 450 -5.41 33.14 -10.50
C GLU A 450 -4.90 33.06 -9.09
N VAL A 451 -4.95 31.84 -8.54
CA VAL A 451 -4.43 31.50 -7.21
C VAL A 451 -3.81 30.10 -7.28
N GLU A 452 -2.81 29.84 -6.45
CA GLU A 452 -2.33 28.47 -6.21
C GLU A 452 -3.41 27.68 -5.43
N ASN A 453 -3.83 26.53 -5.93
CA ASN A 453 -4.94 25.76 -5.34
C ASN A 453 -4.60 25.16 -3.97
N VAL A 454 -3.36 24.72 -3.75
CA VAL A 454 -2.97 23.92 -2.57
C VAL A 454 -2.71 24.74 -1.30
N PRO A 455 -2.17 25.99 -1.31
CA PRO A 455 -1.92 26.75 -0.07
C PRO A 455 -3.14 26.95 0.84
N PRO A 456 -4.38 27.19 0.33
CA PRO A 456 -5.57 27.20 1.18
C PRO A 456 -5.80 25.86 1.92
N LEU A 457 -5.60 24.73 1.24
CA LEU A 457 -5.65 23.40 1.86
C LEU A 457 -4.55 23.24 2.91
N GLY A 458 -3.33 23.71 2.63
CA GLY A 458 -2.23 23.68 3.61
C GLY A 458 -2.57 24.39 4.92
N ARG A 459 -3.22 25.58 4.84
CA ARG A 459 -3.71 26.31 6.03
C ARG A 459 -4.83 25.55 6.75
N TYR A 460 -5.74 24.93 6.02
CA TYR A 460 -6.79 24.09 6.57
C TYR A 460 -6.20 22.88 7.33
N LEU A 461 -5.28 22.13 6.69
CA LEU A 461 -4.62 20.99 7.32
C LEU A 461 -3.76 21.39 8.53
N ARG A 462 -3.14 22.57 8.52
CA ARG A 462 -2.45 23.14 9.69
C ARG A 462 -3.40 23.20 10.90
N ASP A 463 -4.58 23.71 10.71
CA ASP A 463 -5.53 23.90 11.81
C ASP A 463 -6.24 22.57 12.19
N VAL A 464 -6.44 21.66 11.24
CA VAL A 464 -6.78 20.25 11.54
C VAL A 464 -5.73 19.63 12.45
N MET A 465 -4.44 19.80 12.15
CA MET A 465 -3.34 19.25 12.96
C MET A 465 -3.29 19.89 14.36
N ARG A 466 -3.52 21.20 14.49
CA ARG A 466 -3.60 21.90 15.78
C ARG A 466 -4.74 21.37 16.67
N LEU A 467 -5.88 21.09 16.07
CA LEU A 467 -7.04 20.55 16.78
C LEU A 467 -6.91 19.06 17.14
N ASN A 468 -6.01 18.32 16.47
CA ASN A 468 -5.87 16.88 16.59
C ASN A 468 -4.39 16.48 16.80
N SER A 469 -3.74 17.12 17.77
CA SER A 469 -2.30 17.00 18.01
C SER A 469 -1.80 15.61 18.42
N ASP A 470 -2.67 14.66 18.74
CA ASP A 470 -2.39 13.28 19.12
C ASP A 470 -3.11 12.24 18.24
N ASN A 471 -3.72 12.70 17.13
CA ASN A 471 -4.60 11.84 16.31
C ASN A 471 -4.48 12.09 14.81
N PHE A 472 -3.65 13.05 14.37
CA PHE A 472 -3.51 13.41 12.96
C PHE A 472 -2.05 13.66 12.58
N ARG A 473 -1.60 13.08 11.47
CA ARG A 473 -0.25 13.28 10.90
C ARG A 473 -0.35 13.54 9.40
N VAL A 474 0.63 14.29 8.89
CA VAL A 474 0.84 14.52 7.46
C VAL A 474 2.08 13.74 7.03
N PHE A 475 2.00 13.14 5.84
CA PHE A 475 3.05 12.32 5.24
C PHE A 475 3.43 12.88 3.88
N GLY A 476 4.72 12.90 3.55
CA GLY A 476 5.21 13.36 2.26
C GLY A 476 6.63 12.87 1.98
N PRO A 477 6.97 12.49 0.75
CA PRO A 477 8.30 12.00 0.38
C PRO A 477 9.28 13.16 0.12
N ASP A 478 9.56 13.97 1.16
CA ASP A 478 10.33 15.23 1.09
C ASP A 478 9.67 16.31 0.22
N GLU A 479 8.35 16.21 0.08
CA GLU A 479 7.61 17.03 -0.89
C GLU A 479 6.58 17.97 -0.25
N THR A 480 6.39 17.94 1.08
CA THR A 480 5.34 18.75 1.75
C THR A 480 5.46 20.24 1.42
N SER A 481 6.67 20.78 1.44
CA SER A 481 6.91 22.19 1.10
C SER A 481 6.73 22.45 -0.41
N SER A 482 7.31 21.58 -1.25
CA SER A 482 7.21 21.74 -2.70
C SER A 482 5.80 21.50 -3.21
N ASN A 483 4.97 20.76 -2.48
CA ASN A 483 3.54 20.59 -2.73
C ASN A 483 2.69 21.75 -2.18
N LYS A 484 3.33 22.83 -1.70
CA LYS A 484 2.64 24.02 -1.16
C LYS A 484 1.81 23.77 0.10
N LEU A 485 2.16 22.72 0.85
CA LEU A 485 1.54 22.39 2.14
C LEU A 485 2.34 22.92 3.34
N GLN A 486 3.40 23.69 3.14
CA GLN A 486 4.31 24.16 4.20
C GLN A 486 3.64 24.87 5.38
N ALA A 487 2.41 25.38 5.22
CA ALA A 487 1.65 25.95 6.33
C ALA A 487 1.48 24.97 7.50
N VAL A 488 1.54 23.64 7.27
CA VAL A 488 1.44 22.63 8.34
C VAL A 488 2.59 22.73 9.34
N TYR A 489 3.75 23.29 8.93
CA TYR A 489 4.90 23.47 9.82
C TYR A 489 4.65 24.52 10.91
N GLU A 490 3.69 25.41 10.73
CA GLU A 490 3.24 26.34 11.77
C GLU A 490 2.50 25.63 12.91
N ALA A 491 1.93 24.44 12.64
CA ALA A 491 1.28 23.62 13.68
C ALA A 491 2.24 22.60 14.29
N SER A 492 3.05 21.94 13.47
CA SER A 492 4.03 20.96 13.91
C SER A 492 5.08 20.75 12.82
N LYS A 493 6.32 20.70 13.23
CA LYS A 493 7.47 20.51 12.34
C LYS A 493 7.57 19.08 11.79
N LYS A 494 8.56 18.85 10.94
CA LYS A 494 8.96 17.54 10.46
C LYS A 494 9.53 16.72 11.61
N PHE A 495 9.16 15.46 11.69
CA PHE A 495 9.72 14.57 12.70
C PHE A 495 11.18 14.22 12.39
N TRP A 496 12.07 14.46 13.36
CA TRP A 496 13.48 14.13 13.23
C TRP A 496 14.08 13.78 14.59
N ILE A 497 14.56 12.55 14.74
CA ILE A 497 15.21 12.06 15.95
C ILE A 497 16.62 11.50 15.66
N ALA A 498 17.03 11.54 14.38
CA ALA A 498 18.40 11.21 13.98
C ALA A 498 19.37 12.33 14.39
N GLU A 499 20.61 12.22 13.98
CA GLU A 499 21.64 13.23 14.28
C GLU A 499 21.29 14.56 13.61
N TYR A 500 21.61 15.67 14.25
CA TYR A 500 21.31 17.02 13.81
C TYR A 500 22.61 17.82 13.76
N PHE A 501 22.90 18.42 12.65
CA PHE A 501 24.12 19.21 12.42
C PHE A 501 23.83 20.71 12.41
N PRO A 502 24.83 21.58 12.64
CA PRO A 502 24.62 23.03 12.59
C PRO A 502 24.06 23.55 11.26
N GLU A 503 24.38 22.87 10.16
CA GLU A 503 23.88 23.19 8.82
C GLU A 503 22.38 22.94 8.68
N ASP A 504 21.80 22.11 9.58
CA ASP A 504 20.37 21.79 9.59
C ASP A 504 19.52 22.86 10.30
N GLU A 505 20.13 23.88 10.93
CA GLU A 505 19.40 24.91 11.69
C GLU A 505 18.59 25.85 10.80
N ASP A 506 19.05 26.11 9.58
CA ASP A 506 18.46 27.10 8.69
C ASP A 506 17.36 26.50 7.79
N GLY A 507 16.09 26.70 8.19
CA GLY A 507 14.92 26.46 7.37
C GLY A 507 14.50 25.01 7.15
N THR A 508 15.10 24.03 7.83
CA THR A 508 14.73 22.62 7.66
C THR A 508 13.45 22.21 8.38
N GLU A 509 12.99 23.01 9.35
CA GLU A 509 11.74 22.75 10.11
C GLU A 509 11.70 21.36 10.79
N LEU A 510 12.82 20.95 11.42
CA LEU A 510 12.96 19.66 12.09
C LEU A 510 12.61 19.76 13.58
N ALA A 511 12.00 18.72 14.15
CA ALA A 511 11.73 18.59 15.58
C ALA A 511 11.56 17.11 15.98
N THR A 512 11.97 16.78 17.22
CA THR A 512 11.84 15.42 17.75
C THR A 512 10.40 15.02 18.05
N ASP A 513 9.49 15.97 18.14
CA ASP A 513 8.04 15.79 18.34
C ASP A 513 7.20 16.18 17.12
N GLY A 514 7.82 16.36 15.96
CA GLY A 514 7.18 16.69 14.70
C GLY A 514 6.08 15.68 14.32
N ARG A 515 5.05 16.16 13.62
CA ARG A 515 3.92 15.35 13.17
C ARG A 515 3.83 15.27 11.64
N VAL A 516 4.75 15.96 10.96
CA VAL A 516 4.97 15.78 9.53
C VAL A 516 6.04 14.71 9.36
N ILE A 517 5.70 13.62 8.72
CA ILE A 517 6.58 12.48 8.50
C ILE A 517 7.10 12.57 7.07
N GLU A 518 8.39 12.79 6.92
CA GLU A 518 9.02 12.84 5.61
C GLU A 518 10.13 11.80 5.48
N MET A 519 10.06 11.05 4.41
CA MET A 519 11.06 10.08 3.98
C MET A 519 10.94 9.91 2.48
N LEU A 520 12.04 9.95 1.74
CA LEU A 520 12.01 9.77 0.29
C LEU A 520 11.75 8.29 -0.06
N SER A 521 10.57 7.83 0.32
CA SER A 521 10.06 6.48 0.07
C SER A 521 8.54 6.46 0.26
N GLU A 522 7.81 6.58 -0.81
CA GLU A 522 6.34 6.57 -0.85
C GLU A 522 5.78 5.28 -0.26
N HIS A 523 6.40 4.11 -0.55
CA HIS A 523 6.02 2.82 0.03
C HIS A 523 6.03 2.85 1.57
N THR A 524 7.12 3.34 2.16
CA THR A 524 7.27 3.35 3.62
C THR A 524 6.27 4.32 4.24
N LEU A 525 6.04 5.47 3.61
CA LEU A 525 5.10 6.48 4.09
C LEU A 525 3.65 6.01 4.01
N GLU A 526 3.25 5.40 2.88
CA GLU A 526 1.91 4.81 2.78
C GLU A 526 1.71 3.72 3.83
N GLY A 527 2.68 2.82 3.99
CA GLY A 527 2.61 1.78 5.01
C GLY A 527 2.54 2.32 6.44
N MET A 528 3.27 3.39 6.75
CA MET A 528 3.12 4.08 8.03
C MET A 528 1.73 4.69 8.19
N LEU A 529 1.20 5.32 7.14
CA LEU A 529 -0.16 5.87 7.17
C LEU A 529 -1.19 4.76 7.36
N GLU A 530 -1.11 3.67 6.60
CA GLU A 530 -2.03 2.53 6.74
C GLU A 530 -2.04 1.95 8.16
N GLY A 531 -0.86 1.66 8.72
CA GLY A 531 -0.75 1.17 10.10
C GLY A 531 -1.34 2.15 11.12
N TYR A 532 -1.19 3.44 10.89
CA TYR A 532 -1.75 4.51 11.71
C TYR A 532 -3.29 4.55 11.65
N LEU A 533 -3.86 4.44 10.43
CA LEU A 533 -5.31 4.35 10.22
C LEU A 533 -5.89 3.07 10.83
N LEU A 534 -5.25 1.94 10.60
CA LEU A 534 -5.70 0.62 11.06
C LEU A 534 -5.71 0.50 12.59
N THR A 535 -5.01 1.38 13.30
CA THR A 535 -5.03 1.50 14.78
C THR A 535 -5.89 2.66 15.29
N GLY A 536 -6.76 3.22 14.43
CA GLY A 536 -7.80 4.19 14.83
C GLY A 536 -7.38 5.65 14.81
N ARG A 537 -6.35 5.99 14.07
CA ARG A 537 -5.84 7.35 13.86
C ARG A 537 -6.25 7.88 12.49
N SER A 538 -5.83 9.11 12.15
CA SER A 538 -6.14 9.77 10.89
C SER A 538 -4.90 10.44 10.30
N GLY A 539 -4.83 10.55 8.97
CA GLY A 539 -3.68 11.18 8.32
C GLY A 539 -3.97 11.60 6.88
N PHE A 540 -2.96 12.21 6.28
CA PHE A 540 -3.01 12.75 4.93
C PHE A 540 -1.64 12.55 4.26
N LEU A 541 -1.61 11.96 3.07
CA LEU A 541 -0.40 11.75 2.27
C LEU A 541 -0.44 12.62 1.03
N SER A 542 0.69 13.24 0.69
CA SER A 542 0.85 13.93 -0.60
C SER A 542 2.06 13.39 -1.37
N SER A 543 1.95 13.32 -2.69
CA SER A 543 3.04 12.90 -3.58
C SER A 543 2.91 13.54 -4.97
N TYR A 544 4.01 13.54 -5.74
CA TYR A 544 4.00 13.92 -7.13
C TYR A 544 3.33 12.87 -8.00
N GLU A 545 2.63 13.34 -9.05
CA GLU A 545 1.83 12.47 -9.92
C GLU A 545 2.65 11.36 -10.58
N ALA A 546 3.81 11.70 -11.14
CA ALA A 546 4.62 10.70 -11.84
C ALA A 546 5.28 9.66 -10.93
N PHE A 547 5.46 9.97 -9.63
CA PHE A 547 6.17 9.08 -8.70
C PHE A 547 5.25 8.21 -7.86
N VAL A 548 4.01 8.60 -7.73
CA VAL A 548 3.02 7.87 -6.92
C VAL A 548 2.75 6.43 -7.40
N HIS A 549 3.13 6.09 -8.62
CA HIS A 549 3.01 4.74 -9.18
C HIS A 549 3.65 3.64 -8.32
N VAL A 550 4.72 3.96 -7.59
CA VAL A 550 5.44 2.97 -6.76
C VAL A 550 4.57 2.38 -5.66
N ILE A 551 3.49 3.07 -5.24
CA ILE A 551 2.61 2.60 -4.16
C ILE A 551 1.47 1.69 -4.65
N ASP A 552 1.30 1.44 -5.97
CA ASP A 552 0.12 0.70 -6.48
C ASP A 552 -0.08 -0.66 -5.80
N SER A 553 0.99 -1.39 -5.54
CA SER A 553 0.86 -2.71 -4.93
C SER A 553 0.31 -2.64 -3.50
N MET A 554 0.79 -1.70 -2.71
CA MET A 554 0.36 -1.48 -1.34
C MET A 554 -1.05 -0.87 -1.29
N PHE A 555 -1.30 0.15 -2.08
CA PHE A 555 -2.61 0.73 -2.31
C PHE A 555 -3.66 -0.35 -2.65
N ASN A 556 -3.30 -1.29 -3.56
CA ASN A 556 -4.15 -2.42 -3.93
C ASN A 556 -4.42 -3.37 -2.75
N GLN A 557 -3.41 -3.67 -1.92
CA GLN A 557 -3.57 -4.50 -0.72
C GLN A 557 -4.52 -3.82 0.26
N HIS A 558 -4.36 -2.52 0.53
CA HIS A 558 -5.25 -1.77 1.42
C HIS A 558 -6.70 -1.72 0.90
N ALA A 559 -6.89 -1.49 -0.40
CA ALA A 559 -8.21 -1.50 -1.02
C ALA A 559 -8.92 -2.85 -0.86
N LYS A 560 -8.19 -3.96 -1.05
CA LYS A 560 -8.73 -5.32 -0.82
C LYS A 560 -9.05 -5.56 0.65
N TRP A 561 -8.18 -5.11 1.56
CA TRP A 561 -8.40 -5.18 3.00
C TRP A 561 -9.68 -4.47 3.40
N LEU A 562 -9.84 -3.20 3.02
CA LEU A 562 -11.03 -2.41 3.32
C LEU A 562 -12.31 -3.01 2.74
N LYS A 563 -12.24 -3.51 1.49
CA LYS A 563 -13.38 -4.18 0.86
C LYS A 563 -13.88 -5.35 1.71
N VAL A 564 -12.97 -6.22 2.15
CA VAL A 564 -13.33 -7.38 2.99
C VAL A 564 -13.79 -6.92 4.36
N CYS A 565 -13.15 -5.91 4.97
CA CYS A 565 -13.61 -5.34 6.25
C CYS A 565 -15.06 -4.85 6.20
N ASN A 566 -15.50 -4.29 5.07
CA ASN A 566 -16.89 -3.85 4.87
C ASN A 566 -17.91 -5.00 4.84
N GLU A 567 -17.45 -6.24 4.61
CA GLU A 567 -18.26 -7.45 4.60
C GLU A 567 -18.26 -8.18 5.98
N ILE A 568 -17.49 -7.69 6.96
CA ILE A 568 -17.29 -8.32 8.27
C ILE A 568 -17.91 -7.48 9.38
N GLU A 569 -18.95 -7.97 10.03
CA GLU A 569 -19.73 -7.23 11.04
C GLU A 569 -18.92 -6.79 12.26
N TRP A 570 -17.94 -7.57 12.71
CA TRP A 570 -17.14 -7.24 13.89
C TRP A 570 -16.00 -6.26 13.63
N ARG A 571 -15.58 -6.09 12.35
CA ARG A 571 -14.61 -5.06 11.98
C ARG A 571 -15.25 -3.68 12.01
N ARG A 572 -14.67 -2.77 12.78
CA ARG A 572 -15.18 -1.39 12.90
C ARG A 572 -14.51 -0.48 11.86
N PRO A 573 -15.28 0.44 11.25
CA PRO A 573 -14.75 1.35 10.24
C PRO A 573 -13.60 2.22 10.78
N ILE A 574 -12.59 2.41 9.96
CA ILE A 574 -11.42 3.28 10.22
C ILE A 574 -11.51 4.55 9.38
N ALA A 575 -10.69 5.55 9.71
CA ALA A 575 -10.56 6.75 8.88
C ALA A 575 -10.03 6.39 7.49
N SER A 576 -10.51 7.09 6.47
CA SER A 576 -10.08 6.87 5.09
C SER A 576 -8.62 7.25 4.87
N LEU A 577 -7.97 6.55 3.95
CA LEU A 577 -6.68 6.96 3.39
C LEU A 577 -6.94 8.10 2.40
N ASN A 578 -6.30 9.26 2.65
CA ASN A 578 -6.43 10.44 1.81
C ASN A 578 -5.09 10.74 1.13
N LEU A 579 -5.08 10.67 -0.19
CA LEU A 579 -3.92 10.89 -1.04
C LEU A 579 -4.16 12.14 -1.91
N LEU A 580 -3.29 13.15 -1.77
CA LEU A 580 -3.22 14.30 -2.66
C LEU A 580 -2.10 14.09 -3.67
N ILE A 581 -2.46 14.10 -4.93
CA ILE A 581 -1.54 14.04 -6.05
C ILE A 581 -1.37 15.45 -6.60
N THR A 582 -0.12 15.92 -6.62
CA THR A 582 0.25 17.24 -7.12
C THR A 582 1.36 17.14 -8.19
N ALA A 583 1.95 18.27 -8.54
CA ALA A 583 2.96 18.30 -9.60
C ALA A 583 2.47 17.56 -10.86
N THR A 584 1.28 17.94 -11.28
CA THR A 584 0.55 17.29 -12.36
C THR A 584 1.24 17.39 -13.71
N VAL A 585 1.00 16.43 -14.58
CA VAL A 585 1.61 16.32 -15.91
C VAL A 585 1.62 17.65 -16.67
N TRP A 586 0.55 18.44 -16.58
CA TRP A 586 0.38 19.70 -17.34
C TRP A 586 1.25 20.86 -16.85
N ARG A 587 1.90 20.70 -15.70
CA ARG A 587 2.79 21.68 -15.07
C ARG A 587 4.19 21.15 -14.81
N GLN A 588 4.54 20.02 -15.47
CA GLN A 588 5.87 19.43 -15.46
C GLN A 588 6.60 19.60 -16.80
N ASP A 589 6.22 20.64 -17.53
CA ASP A 589 6.80 21.07 -18.80
C ASP A 589 8.32 21.32 -18.70
N HIS A 590 8.79 21.89 -17.59
CA HIS A 590 10.18 22.22 -17.31
C HIS A 590 11.04 21.04 -16.81
N ASN A 591 10.44 20.03 -16.20
CA ASN A 591 11.13 18.82 -15.72
C ASN A 591 11.22 17.72 -16.79
N GLY A 592 10.41 17.82 -17.84
CA GLY A 592 10.38 16.89 -18.95
C GLY A 592 9.67 15.59 -18.67
N PHE A 593 9.80 14.65 -19.60
CA PHE A 593 8.99 13.41 -19.65
C PHE A 593 9.08 12.52 -18.39
N THR A 594 10.17 12.57 -17.64
CA THR A 594 10.33 11.77 -16.42
C THR A 594 9.36 12.14 -15.29
N HIS A 595 8.77 13.34 -15.36
CA HIS A 595 7.81 13.86 -14.39
C HIS A 595 6.40 13.97 -14.99
N GLN A 596 6.16 13.38 -16.14
CA GLN A 596 4.93 13.51 -16.91
C GLN A 596 4.24 12.14 -17.04
N ASP A 597 3.56 11.67 -15.98
CA ASP A 597 2.81 10.40 -16.01
C ASP A 597 1.56 10.45 -15.11
N PRO A 598 0.35 10.60 -15.67
CA PRO A 598 -0.91 10.58 -14.92
C PRO A 598 -1.51 9.16 -14.79
N GLY A 599 -0.79 8.10 -15.14
CA GLY A 599 -1.33 6.74 -15.30
C GLY A 599 -1.72 6.06 -14.00
N PHE A 600 -1.35 6.57 -12.82
CA PHE A 600 -1.78 6.01 -11.55
C PHE A 600 -3.32 5.97 -11.41
N LEU A 601 -4.03 6.93 -12.00
CA LEU A 601 -5.50 6.95 -11.98
C LEU A 601 -6.12 5.73 -12.66
N ASP A 602 -5.51 5.22 -13.73
CA ASP A 602 -5.93 3.98 -14.40
C ASP A 602 -5.80 2.76 -13.49
N LEU A 603 -4.77 2.72 -12.63
CA LEU A 603 -4.57 1.67 -11.63
C LEU A 603 -5.63 1.75 -10.52
N VAL A 604 -5.92 2.95 -10.02
CA VAL A 604 -6.97 3.18 -9.02
C VAL A 604 -8.34 2.74 -9.51
N LEU A 605 -8.64 2.97 -10.78
CA LEU A 605 -9.92 2.59 -11.38
C LEU A 605 -10.17 1.06 -11.40
N ASN A 606 -9.11 0.26 -11.29
CA ASN A 606 -9.21 -1.20 -11.22
C ASN A 606 -9.60 -1.74 -9.84
N LYS A 607 -9.61 -0.89 -8.82
CA LYS A 607 -9.93 -1.29 -7.44
C LYS A 607 -11.45 -1.36 -7.23
N SER A 608 -11.86 -1.91 -6.09
CA SER A 608 -13.29 -2.04 -5.79
C SER A 608 -13.99 -0.68 -5.71
N ALA A 609 -15.08 -0.54 -6.43
CA ALA A 609 -15.97 0.62 -6.36
C ALA A 609 -16.50 0.91 -4.94
N ALA A 610 -16.52 -0.09 -4.07
CA ALA A 610 -16.99 0.07 -2.70
C ALA A 610 -16.04 0.90 -1.83
N VAL A 611 -14.74 1.00 -2.19
CA VAL A 611 -13.72 1.60 -1.31
C VAL A 611 -12.86 2.67 -1.97
N THR A 612 -12.95 2.90 -3.29
CA THR A 612 -12.10 3.89 -3.97
C THR A 612 -12.88 5.08 -4.50
N ARG A 613 -12.24 6.26 -4.47
CA ARG A 613 -12.77 7.53 -4.99
C ARG A 613 -11.66 8.28 -5.70
N ILE A 614 -12.00 8.98 -6.80
CA ILE A 614 -11.09 9.85 -7.56
C ILE A 614 -11.75 11.20 -7.77
N TYR A 615 -11.11 12.26 -7.28
CA TYR A 615 -11.58 13.62 -7.37
C TYR A 615 -10.58 14.51 -8.12
N LEU A 616 -11.07 15.31 -9.05
CA LEU A 616 -10.29 16.30 -9.79
C LEU A 616 -10.92 17.71 -9.59
N PRO A 617 -10.73 18.33 -8.42
CA PRO A 617 -11.23 19.68 -8.17
C PRO A 617 -10.56 20.70 -9.11
N PRO A 618 -11.34 21.53 -9.82
CA PRO A 618 -10.81 22.46 -10.82
C PRO A 618 -10.19 23.73 -10.22
N ASP A 619 -10.47 24.04 -8.96
CA ASP A 619 -10.01 25.25 -8.26
C ASP A 619 -9.84 25.03 -6.75
N ALA A 620 -9.31 26.04 -6.06
CA ALA A 620 -9.01 25.99 -4.64
C ALA A 620 -10.24 25.77 -3.73
N ASN A 621 -11.39 26.37 -4.05
CA ASN A 621 -12.60 26.21 -3.27
C ASN A 621 -13.19 24.83 -3.41
N CYS A 622 -13.14 24.23 -4.60
CA CYS A 622 -13.49 22.83 -4.83
C CYS A 622 -12.54 21.89 -4.10
N LEU A 623 -11.22 22.17 -4.11
CA LEU A 623 -10.22 21.38 -3.41
C LEU A 623 -10.48 21.37 -1.89
N LEU A 624 -10.78 22.51 -1.28
CA LEU A 624 -11.15 22.60 0.14
C LEU A 624 -12.40 21.78 0.46
N SER A 625 -13.45 21.91 -0.35
CA SER A 625 -14.70 21.17 -0.17
C SER A 625 -14.49 19.65 -0.28
N VAL A 626 -13.74 19.20 -1.27
CA VAL A 626 -13.41 17.78 -1.46
C VAL A 626 -12.55 17.27 -0.32
N ALA A 627 -11.52 18.00 0.10
CA ALA A 627 -10.64 17.55 1.18
C ALA A 627 -11.35 17.44 2.53
N ASP A 628 -12.22 18.41 2.89
CA ASP A 628 -13.05 18.30 4.10
C ASP A 628 -13.97 17.07 4.05
N HIS A 629 -14.61 16.83 2.90
CA HIS A 629 -15.42 15.64 2.68
C HIS A 629 -14.59 14.36 2.88
N CYS A 630 -13.43 14.26 2.26
CA CYS A 630 -12.55 13.08 2.33
C CYS A 630 -12.09 12.79 3.77
N LEU A 631 -11.74 13.82 4.55
CA LEU A 631 -11.35 13.70 5.96
C LEU A 631 -12.49 13.21 6.88
N ARG A 632 -13.75 13.30 6.46
CA ARG A 632 -14.92 12.80 7.18
C ARG A 632 -15.31 11.38 6.80
N THR A 633 -14.79 10.86 5.70
CA THR A 633 -15.13 9.51 5.20
C THR A 633 -14.42 8.41 5.98
N GLU A 634 -14.98 7.22 5.91
CA GLU A 634 -14.49 6.01 6.59
C GLU A 634 -14.43 4.83 5.61
N ASN A 635 -13.42 3.98 5.76
CA ASN A 635 -13.19 2.81 4.92
C ASN A 635 -13.09 3.10 3.42
N TYR A 636 -12.61 4.31 3.05
CA TYR A 636 -12.32 4.65 1.67
C TYR A 636 -10.83 4.92 1.44
N ILE A 637 -10.45 4.87 0.19
CA ILE A 637 -9.22 5.46 -0.32
C ILE A 637 -9.64 6.58 -1.26
N ASN A 638 -9.33 7.81 -0.87
CA ASN A 638 -9.66 9.01 -1.62
C ASN A 638 -8.41 9.50 -2.34
N VAL A 639 -8.45 9.54 -3.66
CA VAL A 639 -7.40 10.10 -4.51
C VAL A 639 -7.88 11.47 -5.00
N ILE A 640 -7.12 12.51 -4.67
CA ILE A 640 -7.42 13.91 -5.03
C ILE A 640 -6.28 14.39 -5.93
N VAL A 641 -6.60 14.86 -7.13
CA VAL A 641 -5.62 15.41 -8.08
C VAL A 641 -5.82 16.92 -8.21
N SER A 642 -4.81 17.69 -7.84
CA SER A 642 -4.84 19.16 -8.00
C SER A 642 -3.43 19.69 -8.10
N ASP A 643 -3.15 20.48 -9.13
CA ASP A 643 -1.84 21.08 -9.28
C ASP A 643 -1.57 22.18 -8.26
N LYS A 644 -0.29 22.44 -8.03
CA LYS A 644 0.22 23.38 -7.02
C LYS A 644 0.57 24.77 -7.56
N GLN A 645 0.55 24.96 -8.88
CA GLN A 645 0.86 26.23 -9.53
C GLN A 645 -0.36 27.17 -9.55
N LEU A 646 -0.19 28.34 -10.18
CA LEU A 646 -1.28 29.31 -10.35
C LEU A 646 -2.32 28.79 -11.35
N HIS A 647 -3.59 28.82 -10.94
CA HIS A 647 -4.74 28.43 -11.74
C HIS A 647 -5.87 29.44 -11.62
N LEU A 648 -6.65 29.60 -12.69
CA LEU A 648 -7.89 30.35 -12.67
C LEU A 648 -8.87 29.78 -11.66
N GLN A 649 -9.57 30.65 -10.98
CA GLN A 649 -10.59 30.30 -9.99
C GLN A 649 -11.98 30.46 -10.58
N TYR A 650 -12.87 29.49 -10.39
CA TYR A 650 -14.14 29.41 -11.12
C TYR A 650 -15.37 29.58 -10.24
N LEU A 651 -15.37 28.99 -9.05
CA LEU A 651 -16.53 28.91 -8.18
C LEU A 651 -16.26 29.60 -6.84
N ASN A 652 -17.18 30.47 -6.40
CA ASN A 652 -17.18 30.88 -5.00
C ASN A 652 -17.48 29.66 -4.10
N MET A 653 -17.28 29.79 -2.79
CA MET A 653 -17.36 28.63 -1.88
C MET A 653 -18.75 27.96 -1.87
N ASP A 654 -19.86 28.71 -1.93
CA ASP A 654 -21.21 28.13 -1.93
C ASP A 654 -21.47 27.32 -3.21
N ALA A 655 -21.08 27.88 -4.35
CA ALA A 655 -21.14 27.19 -5.63
C ALA A 655 -20.22 25.94 -5.68
N ALA A 656 -19.02 26.06 -5.11
CA ALA A 656 -18.08 24.93 -5.02
C ALA A 656 -18.63 23.80 -4.17
N ILE A 657 -19.21 24.10 -3.00
CA ILE A 657 -19.88 23.09 -2.14
C ILE A 657 -20.99 22.39 -2.92
N THR A 658 -21.85 23.16 -3.57
CA THR A 658 -22.96 22.60 -4.36
C THR A 658 -22.45 21.71 -5.49
N HIS A 659 -21.43 22.15 -6.21
CA HIS A 659 -20.84 21.42 -7.34
C HIS A 659 -20.13 20.13 -6.86
N CYS A 660 -19.30 20.22 -5.84
CA CYS A 660 -18.58 19.06 -5.28
C CYS A 660 -19.52 18.03 -4.65
N THR A 661 -20.61 18.47 -3.99
CA THR A 661 -21.65 17.57 -3.45
C THR A 661 -22.31 16.76 -4.56
N LYS A 662 -22.57 17.37 -5.72
CA LYS A 662 -23.08 16.67 -6.89
C LYS A 662 -21.98 15.84 -7.59
N GLY A 663 -20.74 16.27 -7.50
CA GLY A 663 -19.56 15.66 -8.12
C GLY A 663 -19.42 15.92 -9.62
N ILE A 664 -20.49 16.43 -10.26
CA ILE A 664 -20.58 16.79 -11.68
C ILE A 664 -21.69 17.82 -11.86
N GLY A 665 -21.58 18.68 -12.86
CA GLY A 665 -22.67 19.61 -13.16
C GLY A 665 -22.40 20.53 -14.33
N THR A 666 -23.48 21.09 -14.87
CA THR A 666 -23.43 22.16 -15.85
C THR A 666 -23.01 23.46 -15.17
N TRP A 667 -22.10 24.18 -15.78
CA TRP A 667 -21.78 25.56 -15.39
C TRP A 667 -22.59 26.56 -16.26
N ASP A 668 -23.69 27.05 -15.69
CA ASP A 668 -24.63 27.91 -16.42
C ASP A 668 -23.98 29.19 -16.94
N TRP A 669 -23.02 29.74 -16.18
CA TRP A 669 -22.26 30.94 -16.54
C TRP A 669 -21.34 30.71 -17.77
N ALA A 670 -20.93 29.48 -18.03
CA ALA A 670 -20.10 29.09 -19.18
C ALA A 670 -20.95 28.55 -20.35
N SER A 671 -22.20 28.18 -20.10
CA SER A 671 -23.16 27.63 -21.06
C SER A 671 -24.00 28.72 -21.74
N ASN A 672 -24.60 28.43 -22.89
CA ASN A 672 -25.54 29.33 -23.57
C ASN A 672 -26.71 28.56 -24.23
N ASP A 673 -27.01 27.39 -23.70
CA ASP A 673 -28.08 26.50 -24.18
C ASP A 673 -29.36 26.54 -23.31
N GLN A 674 -29.46 27.50 -22.38
CA GLN A 674 -30.56 27.56 -21.41
C GLN A 674 -31.92 27.49 -22.10
N GLY A 675 -32.67 26.45 -21.72
CA GLY A 675 -34.02 26.20 -22.28
C GLY A 675 -34.07 25.62 -23.69
N THR A 676 -32.92 25.26 -24.27
CA THR A 676 -32.82 24.63 -25.61
C THR A 676 -31.86 23.44 -25.61
N GLU A 677 -31.94 22.55 -26.58
CA GLU A 677 -30.95 21.52 -26.81
C GLU A 677 -29.60 22.16 -27.26
N PRO A 678 -28.44 21.76 -26.70
CA PRO A 678 -27.17 22.24 -27.21
C PRO A 678 -26.82 21.63 -28.58
N ASP A 679 -26.00 22.34 -29.36
CA ASP A 679 -25.36 21.79 -30.55
C ASP A 679 -24.17 20.90 -30.17
N LEU A 680 -23.54 21.20 -29.02
CA LEU A 680 -22.32 20.61 -28.53
C LEU A 680 -22.32 20.57 -27.00
N VAL A 681 -21.85 19.47 -26.44
CA VAL A 681 -21.45 19.41 -25.02
C VAL A 681 -19.92 19.54 -24.94
N MET A 682 -19.42 20.58 -24.22
CA MET A 682 -18.02 20.73 -23.85
C MET A 682 -17.87 20.27 -22.42
N ALA A 683 -17.08 19.23 -22.16
CA ALA A 683 -16.88 18.69 -20.83
C ALA A 683 -15.41 18.70 -20.42
N SER A 684 -15.16 18.77 -19.12
CA SER A 684 -13.80 18.77 -18.60
C SER A 684 -13.67 18.08 -17.23
N ALA A 685 -12.48 17.52 -16.95
CA ALA A 685 -12.08 17.06 -15.63
C ALA A 685 -10.59 17.33 -15.41
N GLY A 686 -10.25 17.99 -14.30
CA GLY A 686 -8.91 18.53 -13.96
C GLY A 686 -8.81 20.03 -14.19
N ASP A 687 -7.80 20.64 -13.60
CA ASP A 687 -7.59 22.10 -13.59
C ASP A 687 -7.24 22.66 -14.97
N ILE A 688 -6.11 22.28 -15.57
CA ILE A 688 -5.70 22.76 -16.89
C ILE A 688 -6.70 22.34 -17.99
N PRO A 689 -7.19 21.08 -18.05
CA PRO A 689 -8.21 20.72 -19.02
C PRO A 689 -9.47 21.58 -18.93
N THR A 690 -9.85 22.00 -17.72
CA THR A 690 -11.01 22.90 -17.53
C THR A 690 -10.75 24.30 -18.09
N GLN A 691 -9.56 24.87 -17.84
CA GLN A 691 -9.17 26.17 -18.40
C GLN A 691 -9.20 26.15 -19.93
N GLU A 692 -8.61 25.12 -20.55
CA GLU A 692 -8.54 25.03 -22.00
C GLU A 692 -9.91 24.75 -22.64
N ALA A 693 -10.76 23.95 -21.99
CA ALA A 693 -12.14 23.73 -22.46
C ALA A 693 -13.00 25.02 -22.39
N LEU A 694 -12.83 25.83 -21.33
CA LEU A 694 -13.48 27.16 -21.24
C LEU A 694 -13.01 28.10 -22.34
N ALA A 695 -11.68 28.17 -22.56
CA ALA A 695 -11.13 28.99 -23.61
C ALA A 695 -11.58 28.55 -25.00
N ALA A 696 -11.67 27.23 -25.26
CA ALA A 696 -12.24 26.67 -26.49
C ALA A 696 -13.71 27.07 -26.67
N THR A 697 -14.48 27.02 -25.59
CA THR A 697 -15.90 27.46 -25.61
C THR A 697 -16.03 28.92 -25.98
N ALA A 698 -15.16 29.81 -25.45
CA ALA A 698 -15.13 31.23 -25.80
C ALA A 698 -14.78 31.43 -27.26
N LEU A 699 -13.72 30.77 -27.77
CA LEU A 699 -13.32 30.86 -29.19
C LEU A 699 -14.44 30.42 -30.14
N LEU A 700 -15.12 29.34 -29.83
CA LEU A 700 -16.24 28.85 -30.65
C LEU A 700 -17.41 29.83 -30.68
N ARG A 701 -17.71 30.47 -29.56
CA ARG A 701 -18.81 31.47 -29.49
C ARG A 701 -18.44 32.81 -30.16
N ASP A 702 -17.16 33.11 -30.26
CA ASP A 702 -16.68 34.29 -31.00
C ASP A 702 -16.76 34.07 -32.53
N GLU A 703 -16.37 32.90 -33.00
CA GLU A 703 -16.40 32.54 -34.42
C GLU A 703 -17.79 32.15 -34.91
N PHE A 704 -18.64 31.61 -34.04
CA PHE A 704 -19.99 31.13 -34.35
C PHE A 704 -20.99 31.59 -33.29
N PRO A 705 -21.45 32.85 -33.30
CA PRO A 705 -22.29 33.43 -32.23
C PRO A 705 -23.59 32.64 -31.97
N ASP A 706 -24.11 31.92 -32.95
CA ASP A 706 -25.35 31.17 -32.86
C ASP A 706 -25.18 29.73 -32.29
N ILE A 707 -23.93 29.28 -32.01
CA ILE A 707 -23.68 27.97 -31.46
C ILE A 707 -24.19 27.87 -30.03
N LYS A 708 -24.89 26.76 -29.72
CA LYS A 708 -25.35 26.44 -28.38
C LYS A 708 -24.43 25.41 -27.76
N ILE A 709 -23.72 25.81 -26.70
CA ILE A 709 -22.76 24.96 -26.00
C ILE A 709 -23.22 24.79 -24.55
N ARG A 710 -23.30 23.55 -24.10
CA ARG A 710 -23.41 23.18 -22.69
C ARG A 710 -22.01 22.88 -22.17
N PHE A 711 -21.61 23.56 -21.09
CA PHE A 711 -20.35 23.31 -20.43
C PHE A 711 -20.56 22.47 -19.17
N ILE A 712 -19.84 21.35 -19.06
CA ILE A 712 -19.93 20.41 -17.93
C ILE A 712 -18.54 20.28 -17.30
N ASN A 713 -18.46 20.42 -15.98
CA ASN A 713 -17.26 20.07 -15.22
C ASN A 713 -17.51 18.84 -14.36
N VAL A 714 -16.51 17.94 -14.29
CA VAL A 714 -16.52 16.69 -13.53
C VAL A 714 -15.47 16.74 -12.45
N VAL A 715 -15.90 16.69 -11.18
CA VAL A 715 -15.03 16.62 -10.00
C VAL A 715 -14.85 15.16 -9.56
N ASP A 716 -15.94 14.40 -9.44
CA ASP A 716 -15.91 12.97 -9.09
C ASP A 716 -16.02 12.14 -10.38
N LEU A 717 -14.90 11.52 -10.76
CA LEU A 717 -14.84 10.73 -12.00
C LEU A 717 -15.83 9.57 -12.04
N PHE A 718 -16.16 8.99 -10.90
CA PHE A 718 -17.09 7.86 -10.84
C PHE A 718 -18.53 8.24 -11.14
N LYS A 719 -18.88 9.53 -11.20
CA LYS A 719 -20.17 10.00 -11.73
C LYS A 719 -20.39 9.59 -13.18
N LEU A 720 -19.33 9.37 -13.94
CA LEU A 720 -19.43 8.95 -15.33
C LEU A 720 -19.86 7.50 -15.46
N GLN A 721 -19.64 6.65 -14.45
CA GLN A 721 -20.12 5.26 -14.46
C GLN A 721 -21.65 5.17 -14.23
N PRO A 722 -22.31 4.12 -14.75
CA PRO A 722 -23.68 3.81 -14.35
C PRO A 722 -23.80 3.54 -12.84
N SER A 723 -24.94 3.91 -12.26
CA SER A 723 -25.24 3.64 -10.83
C SER A 723 -25.27 2.14 -10.50
N THR A 724 -25.38 1.27 -11.50
CA THR A 724 -25.27 -0.19 -11.36
C THR A 724 -23.83 -0.68 -11.22
N GLU A 725 -22.84 0.12 -11.59
CA GLU A 725 -21.41 -0.23 -11.59
C GLU A 725 -20.67 0.40 -10.40
N HIS A 726 -21.10 1.59 -9.98
CA HIS A 726 -20.46 2.33 -8.90
C HIS A 726 -21.50 3.07 -8.05
N PRO A 727 -21.37 3.09 -6.70
CA PRO A 727 -22.33 3.77 -5.82
C PRO A 727 -22.44 5.28 -6.06
N HIS A 728 -21.39 5.94 -6.61
CA HIS A 728 -21.42 7.35 -7.02
C HIS A 728 -21.92 7.55 -8.46
N GLY A 729 -22.06 6.48 -9.25
CA GLY A 729 -22.46 6.55 -10.64
C GLY A 729 -23.83 7.20 -10.83
N LEU A 730 -23.99 7.96 -11.92
CA LEU A 730 -25.27 8.56 -12.27
C LEU A 730 -26.24 7.52 -12.82
N ALA A 731 -27.52 7.70 -12.57
CA ALA A 731 -28.56 7.01 -13.34
C ALA A 731 -28.49 7.44 -14.82
N ASP A 732 -28.92 6.57 -15.75
CA ASP A 732 -28.84 6.88 -17.19
C ASP A 732 -29.67 8.12 -17.57
N ALA A 733 -30.80 8.34 -16.91
CA ALA A 733 -31.62 9.52 -17.13
C ALA A 733 -30.88 10.82 -16.78
N ASP A 734 -30.19 10.83 -15.64
CA ASP A 734 -29.39 11.99 -15.18
C ASP A 734 -28.18 12.23 -16.07
N PHE A 735 -27.49 11.16 -16.46
CA PHE A 735 -26.38 11.25 -17.40
C PHE A 735 -26.84 11.80 -18.76
N ASN A 736 -27.93 11.29 -19.32
CA ASN A 736 -28.48 11.76 -20.59
C ASN A 736 -29.02 13.19 -20.52
N SER A 737 -29.50 13.63 -19.35
CA SER A 737 -29.89 15.03 -19.12
C SER A 737 -28.70 15.98 -19.21
N LEU A 738 -27.53 15.57 -18.74
CA LEU A 738 -26.28 16.35 -18.80
C LEU A 738 -25.66 16.25 -20.20
N PHE A 739 -25.37 15.03 -20.67
CA PHE A 739 -24.56 14.77 -21.87
C PHE A 739 -25.36 14.61 -23.16
N THR A 740 -26.70 14.74 -23.08
CA THR A 740 -27.63 14.49 -24.21
C THR A 740 -27.60 13.04 -24.71
N CYS A 741 -28.52 12.70 -25.63
CA CYS A 741 -28.61 11.38 -26.21
C CYS A 741 -27.93 11.25 -27.58
N ASP A 742 -27.63 12.36 -28.24
CA ASP A 742 -27.24 12.38 -29.67
C ASP A 742 -26.26 13.48 -30.07
N LYS A 743 -25.94 14.42 -29.16
CA LYS A 743 -25.06 15.53 -29.54
C LYS A 743 -23.60 15.14 -29.36
N PRO A 744 -22.66 15.73 -30.12
CA PRO A 744 -21.23 15.57 -29.91
C PRO A 744 -20.83 16.02 -28.51
N ILE A 745 -19.94 15.25 -27.90
CA ILE A 745 -19.34 15.55 -26.61
C ILE A 745 -17.84 15.66 -26.81
N ILE A 746 -17.27 16.83 -26.59
CA ILE A 746 -15.82 17.03 -26.49
C ILE A 746 -15.47 17.02 -25.01
N PHE A 747 -14.70 16.02 -24.58
CA PHE A 747 -14.29 15.86 -23.19
C PHE A 747 -12.78 16.11 -23.05
N ASN A 748 -12.39 17.14 -22.36
CA ASN A 748 -11.00 17.44 -22.06
C ASN A 748 -10.63 16.87 -20.69
N PHE A 749 -9.70 15.94 -20.66
CA PHE A 749 -9.38 15.13 -19.48
C PHE A 749 -7.91 15.26 -19.06
N HIS A 750 -7.70 15.23 -17.75
CA HIS A 750 -6.40 15.35 -17.12
C HIS A 750 -5.43 14.22 -17.52
N GLY A 751 -5.89 12.97 -17.46
CA GLY A 751 -5.08 11.78 -17.70
C GLY A 751 -5.23 11.17 -19.09
N TYR A 752 -5.02 9.87 -19.21
CA TYR A 752 -5.14 9.16 -20.48
C TYR A 752 -6.61 9.08 -20.94
N PRO A 753 -6.92 9.35 -22.22
CA PRO A 753 -8.29 9.35 -22.73
C PRO A 753 -9.06 8.05 -22.49
N TRP A 754 -8.36 6.90 -22.46
CA TRP A 754 -8.95 5.58 -22.26
C TRP A 754 -9.74 5.46 -20.96
N LEU A 755 -9.31 6.15 -19.91
CA LEU A 755 -9.99 6.12 -18.61
C LEU A 755 -11.43 6.64 -18.73
N ILE A 756 -11.65 7.76 -19.41
CA ILE A 756 -13.00 8.32 -19.60
C ILE A 756 -13.84 7.42 -20.49
N HIS A 757 -13.28 6.89 -21.58
CA HIS A 757 -13.98 5.93 -22.41
C HIS A 757 -14.38 4.69 -21.63
N ARG A 758 -13.53 4.18 -20.75
CA ARG A 758 -13.83 3.03 -19.88
C ARG A 758 -14.99 3.31 -18.92
N LEU A 759 -15.03 4.51 -18.33
CA LEU A 759 -16.10 4.92 -17.40
C LEU A 759 -17.45 5.06 -18.11
N ALA A 760 -17.43 5.54 -19.36
CA ALA A 760 -18.65 5.93 -20.09
C ALA A 760 -19.07 4.96 -21.20
N TYR A 761 -18.37 3.84 -21.45
CA TYR A 761 -18.61 2.99 -22.62
C TYR A 761 -20.01 2.38 -22.65
N ARG A 762 -20.67 2.20 -21.50
CA ARG A 762 -22.07 1.70 -21.40
C ARG A 762 -23.11 2.80 -21.53
N ARG A 763 -22.71 4.07 -21.63
CA ARG A 763 -23.64 5.18 -21.77
C ARG A 763 -24.23 5.24 -23.19
N HIS A 764 -25.47 5.66 -23.29
CA HIS A 764 -26.20 5.69 -24.58
C HIS A 764 -25.44 6.49 -25.65
N ASN A 765 -24.94 7.70 -25.29
CA ASN A 765 -24.29 8.58 -26.25
C ASN A 765 -22.76 8.40 -26.31
N HIS A 766 -22.20 7.23 -25.91
CA HIS A 766 -20.75 7.03 -25.83
C HIS A 766 -20.04 7.12 -27.19
N HIS A 767 -20.71 6.81 -28.30
CA HIS A 767 -20.15 6.89 -29.66
C HIS A 767 -19.90 8.32 -30.16
N ASN A 768 -20.56 9.32 -29.55
CA ASN A 768 -20.34 10.74 -29.78
C ASN A 768 -19.39 11.38 -28.76
N LEU A 769 -18.81 10.57 -27.86
CA LEU A 769 -17.85 11.02 -26.87
C LEU A 769 -16.44 11.03 -27.45
N HIS A 770 -15.87 12.25 -27.57
CA HIS A 770 -14.53 12.48 -28.08
C HIS A 770 -13.66 13.01 -26.94
N VAL A 771 -12.73 12.17 -26.46
CA VAL A 771 -11.91 12.50 -25.32
C VAL A 771 -10.53 12.96 -25.79
N ARG A 772 -10.08 14.11 -25.27
CA ARG A 772 -8.71 14.58 -25.31
C ARG A 772 -8.09 14.43 -23.93
N GLY A 773 -6.80 14.11 -23.90
CA GLY A 773 -6.04 13.87 -22.68
C GLY A 773 -4.58 13.63 -23.00
N TYR A 774 -3.81 13.24 -22.00
CA TYR A 774 -2.38 13.02 -22.16
C TYR A 774 -2.09 11.82 -23.09
N LYS A 775 -1.08 11.97 -23.96
CA LYS A 775 -0.69 11.00 -25.00
C LYS A 775 0.81 10.72 -25.01
N GLU A 776 1.50 10.97 -23.93
CA GLU A 776 2.97 10.86 -23.80
C GLU A 776 3.76 11.71 -24.84
N LYS A 777 3.17 12.82 -25.27
CA LYS A 777 3.82 13.75 -26.19
C LYS A 777 4.35 14.95 -25.43
N GLY A 778 5.24 14.70 -24.47
CA GLY A 778 5.88 15.73 -23.67
C GLY A 778 7.38 15.56 -23.59
N ASN A 779 8.04 16.64 -23.28
CA ASN A 779 9.47 16.72 -22.97
C ASN A 779 9.69 18.08 -22.28
N ILE A 780 10.80 18.77 -22.55
CA ILE A 780 10.98 20.15 -22.16
C ILE A 780 10.14 21.02 -23.11
N ASN A 781 9.13 21.65 -22.58
CA ASN A 781 8.16 22.47 -23.33
C ASN A 781 7.80 23.71 -22.51
N THR A 782 6.93 24.57 -23.06
CA THR A 782 6.09 25.47 -22.27
C THR A 782 4.75 24.76 -21.94
N PRO A 783 3.99 25.20 -20.92
CA PRO A 783 2.69 24.61 -20.61
C PRO A 783 1.73 24.56 -21.81
N MET A 784 1.65 25.62 -22.59
CA MET A 784 0.80 25.65 -23.79
C MET A 784 1.32 24.76 -24.91
N GLU A 785 2.63 24.67 -25.10
CA GLU A 785 3.22 23.74 -26.08
C GLU A 785 2.98 22.30 -25.70
N LEU A 786 3.09 21.94 -24.41
CA LEU A 786 2.75 20.61 -23.90
C LEU A 786 1.27 20.28 -24.16
N ALA A 787 0.38 21.25 -23.92
CA ALA A 787 -1.05 21.09 -24.21
C ALA A 787 -1.30 20.88 -25.70
N ILE A 788 -0.65 21.64 -26.59
CA ILE A 788 -0.78 21.52 -28.06
C ILE A 788 -0.26 20.16 -28.54
N ASN A 789 0.87 19.68 -27.99
CA ASN A 789 1.43 18.40 -28.38
C ASN A 789 0.50 17.23 -28.04
N ASN A 790 -0.26 17.34 -26.98
CA ASN A 790 -1.25 16.34 -26.53
C ASN A 790 -2.67 16.65 -27.04
N GLU A 791 -2.88 17.75 -27.79
CA GLU A 791 -4.18 18.16 -28.35
C GLU A 791 -5.26 18.43 -27.29
N VAL A 792 -4.85 18.87 -26.09
CA VAL A 792 -5.76 19.27 -25.01
C VAL A 792 -5.94 20.78 -24.93
N ASP A 793 -5.24 21.51 -25.81
CA ASP A 793 -5.28 22.94 -25.90
C ASP A 793 -6.59 23.48 -26.50
N ARG A 794 -6.91 24.72 -26.21
CA ARG A 794 -8.13 25.40 -26.65
C ARG A 794 -8.38 25.36 -28.15
N PHE A 795 -7.34 25.38 -28.95
CA PHE A 795 -7.45 25.41 -30.42
C PHE A 795 -7.77 24.03 -30.96
N SER A 796 -7.12 22.98 -30.46
CA SER A 796 -7.42 21.58 -30.82
C SER A 796 -8.86 21.23 -30.46
N LEU A 797 -9.33 21.61 -29.26
CA LEU A 797 -10.71 21.37 -28.82
C LEU A 797 -11.72 22.12 -29.70
N ALA A 798 -11.44 23.37 -30.09
CA ALA A 798 -12.30 24.11 -30.97
C ALA A 798 -12.34 23.51 -32.39
N ILE A 799 -11.20 23.04 -32.92
CA ILE A 799 -11.15 22.32 -34.20
C ILE A 799 -11.99 21.03 -34.14
N ASP A 800 -11.86 20.25 -33.07
CA ASP A 800 -12.64 19.04 -32.86
C ASP A 800 -14.15 19.32 -32.85
N ALA A 801 -14.55 20.38 -32.16
CA ALA A 801 -15.96 20.81 -32.15
C ALA A 801 -16.47 21.13 -33.55
N ILE A 802 -15.68 21.87 -34.34
CA ILE A 802 -16.03 22.23 -35.74
C ILE A 802 -16.19 20.95 -36.58
N ASP A 803 -15.29 19.99 -36.43
CA ASP A 803 -15.32 18.73 -37.20
C ASP A 803 -16.44 17.79 -36.81
N ARG A 804 -17.10 17.99 -35.67
CA ARG A 804 -18.17 17.09 -35.16
C ARG A 804 -19.58 17.68 -35.17
N VAL A 805 -19.69 19.02 -35.17
CA VAL A 805 -20.99 19.68 -35.28
C VAL A 805 -21.37 19.82 -36.77
N PRO A 806 -22.39 19.11 -37.27
CA PRO A 806 -22.66 18.99 -38.72
C PRO A 806 -22.78 20.34 -39.47
N ARG A 807 -23.38 21.37 -38.83
CA ARG A 807 -23.51 22.70 -39.47
C ARG A 807 -22.13 23.42 -39.53
N LEU A 808 -21.24 23.19 -38.55
CA LEU A 808 -19.94 23.84 -38.52
C LEU A 808 -18.94 23.21 -39.49
N GLN A 809 -19.07 21.92 -39.82
CA GLN A 809 -18.28 21.25 -40.84
C GLN A 809 -18.31 22.00 -42.20
N ARG A 810 -19.44 22.59 -42.50
CA ARG A 810 -19.64 23.29 -43.78
C ARG A 810 -19.06 24.71 -43.85
N ILE A 811 -19.02 25.41 -42.70
CA ILE A 811 -18.67 26.85 -42.63
C ILE A 811 -17.37 27.10 -41.86
N GLY A 812 -16.85 26.10 -41.15
CA GLY A 812 -15.76 26.29 -40.19
C GLY A 812 -14.35 26.21 -40.78
N GLY A 813 -14.17 26.06 -42.09
CA GLY A 813 -12.85 25.92 -42.71
C GLY A 813 -11.88 27.05 -42.36
N TYR A 814 -12.35 28.31 -42.44
CA TYR A 814 -11.54 29.49 -42.11
C TYR A 814 -11.18 29.51 -40.60
N ALA A 815 -12.12 29.23 -39.74
CA ALA A 815 -11.86 29.17 -38.28
C ALA A 815 -10.82 28.13 -37.93
N LYS A 816 -10.91 26.95 -38.54
CA LYS A 816 -9.90 25.88 -38.30
C LYS A 816 -8.49 26.33 -38.72
N GLU A 817 -8.36 26.99 -39.85
CA GLU A 817 -7.06 27.48 -40.29
C GLU A 817 -6.55 28.59 -39.38
N LYS A 818 -7.40 29.51 -38.92
CA LYS A 818 -7.07 30.53 -37.91
C LYS A 818 -6.54 29.87 -36.63
N PHE A 819 -7.18 28.81 -36.13
CA PHE A 819 -6.77 28.12 -34.93
C PHE A 819 -5.45 27.36 -35.11
N ARG A 820 -5.20 26.74 -36.28
CA ARG A 820 -3.89 26.11 -36.59
C ARG A 820 -2.78 27.14 -36.65
N ASN A 821 -3.04 28.32 -37.27
CA ASN A 821 -2.08 29.41 -37.30
C ASN A 821 -1.79 29.95 -35.90
N ALA A 822 -2.77 29.99 -34.98
CA ALA A 822 -2.56 30.37 -33.60
C ALA A 822 -1.68 29.34 -32.85
N GLN A 823 -1.86 28.03 -33.07
CA GLN A 823 -0.96 27.00 -32.52
C GLN A 823 0.49 27.19 -33.03
N ILE A 824 0.67 27.47 -34.32
CA ILE A 824 1.99 27.73 -34.91
C ILE A 824 2.63 28.97 -34.26
N ALA A 825 1.85 30.03 -34.05
CA ALA A 825 2.32 31.26 -33.42
C ALA A 825 2.71 31.03 -31.95
N CYS A 826 1.94 30.24 -31.20
CA CYS A 826 2.29 29.83 -29.83
C CYS A 826 3.63 29.11 -29.77
N ARG A 827 3.85 28.11 -30.64
CA ARG A 827 5.12 27.37 -30.71
C ARG A 827 6.29 28.29 -31.12
N ALA A 828 6.10 29.16 -32.11
CA ALA A 828 7.13 30.08 -32.54
C ALA A 828 7.54 31.02 -31.39
N TYR A 829 6.56 31.57 -30.65
CA TYR A 829 6.81 32.42 -29.51
C TYR A 829 7.55 31.65 -28.36
N ALA A 830 7.10 30.43 -28.05
CA ALA A 830 7.75 29.60 -27.05
C ALA A 830 9.20 29.28 -27.42
N TYR A 831 9.46 29.00 -28.69
CA TYR A 831 10.81 28.72 -29.21
C TYR A 831 11.74 29.92 -29.15
N GLU A 832 11.19 31.14 -29.38
CA GLU A 832 11.96 32.37 -29.37
C GLU A 832 12.23 32.91 -27.95
N HIS A 833 11.24 32.76 -27.04
CA HIS A 833 11.27 33.41 -25.73
C HIS A 833 11.41 32.45 -24.53
N GLY A 834 11.24 31.16 -24.72
CA GLY A 834 11.28 30.16 -23.65
C GLY A 834 10.08 30.18 -22.67
N ILE A 835 9.02 30.92 -23.02
CA ILE A 835 7.78 31.09 -22.26
C ILE A 835 6.58 31.05 -23.18
N ASP A 836 5.39 30.85 -22.65
CA ASP A 836 4.14 31.00 -23.40
C ASP A 836 3.85 32.44 -23.74
N ASN A 837 3.14 32.67 -24.87
CA ASN A 837 2.68 33.99 -25.28
C ASN A 837 1.77 34.59 -24.17
N PRO A 838 2.05 35.85 -23.73
CA PRO A 838 1.28 36.55 -22.71
C PRO A 838 -0.23 36.67 -23.01
N GLU A 839 -0.63 36.69 -24.28
CA GLU A 839 -2.06 36.69 -24.66
C GLU A 839 -2.75 35.35 -24.29
N ILE A 840 -2.00 34.24 -24.28
CA ILE A 840 -2.49 32.95 -23.90
C ILE A 840 -2.58 32.84 -22.38
N THR A 841 -1.52 33.16 -21.65
CA THR A 841 -1.45 33.09 -20.19
C THR A 841 -2.34 34.13 -19.52
N GLY A 842 -2.48 35.31 -20.16
CA GLY A 842 -3.37 36.38 -19.71
C GLY A 842 -4.86 36.17 -20.01
N TRP A 843 -5.24 35.07 -20.65
CA TRP A 843 -6.64 34.80 -20.98
C TRP A 843 -7.54 34.78 -19.74
N ARG A 844 -8.69 35.42 -19.83
CA ARG A 844 -9.72 35.45 -18.78
C ARG A 844 -11.09 35.27 -19.42
N TRP A 845 -12.03 34.72 -18.64
CA TRP A 845 -13.43 34.68 -19.08
C TRP A 845 -14.09 36.03 -18.95
N LEU A 846 -14.44 36.64 -20.07
CA LEU A 846 -14.97 38.01 -20.14
C LEU A 846 -16.49 38.07 -20.42
N ARG A 847 -17.19 36.94 -20.40
CA ARG A 847 -18.61 36.81 -20.81
C ARG A 847 -19.55 36.77 -19.62
#